data_eb5b235c3756aea0eb85b82dc67a0950
#
_entry.id   eb5b235c3756aea0eb85b82dc67a0950
#
_cell.length_a   1.000
_cell.length_b   1.000
_cell.length_c   1.000
_cell.angle_alpha   90.00
_cell.angle_beta   90.00
_cell.angle_gamma   90.00
#
_symmetry.space_group_name_H-M   'P 1'
#
loop_
_entity.id
_entity.type
_entity.pdbx_description
1 polymer ?
#
loop_
_entity_poly.entity_id
_entity_poly.type
_entity_poly.pdbx_seq_one_letter_code
_entity_poly.pdbx_strand_id
1 'polypeptide(L)'
;MAETKHRGLRIALVILAVLIVVPVAAAALLALTFDANRLKPRLVTAIEQATGRSVTIAGNISLGLSLQPTLEVNNVSLGNGPGFAPTSMATLDRLDLRLALLPLLHRQVEIEQLDLVHPVIGLQIDAQGRDNWHFAPPPAPSPNIPQTPSRGGPRTTLRIKALSIQYGAITFADARTGAAFGANAVQLKATQDDPDGPIRLDLTGTDRDMPIAVSGDVGRPQDQFMRIALTLKAAGASLAVKGIAPAFAVSGIIPDLAALSPLAGTALPALHDISIQTNVAPPQGGTYANGIVLTALHVGAPTGDLGGDATVTLAAPLAVRAVLKGTNVDPAALMAALPAPPRAAPSPAVSNAAPPAAAPTMPPAGTAQAPGALAPMLISDRPLPFGDLPRIDADVRLTLQDTKVGSGKIALLSTHAVLHAGHLVLDPLAIDMPGGHVDATVMADASGAAALMVRAPALSIQPMLSAFNEPDGVLGTLEVKADLRGTGTTPRALASSLDGKAGLALANGEIDNRLLVAMLSRIAPEAGFLDLSGKAGRSALRCVAVRADLAHGVADLRALLLDTVPLRLTGGGTIDLGQETLALRLLPLARIGATGLSVPVNIRGTLRAPKAAVDTAGNGKGLGGIVMGALGADRLIAGAGQKDGCAEQLQLARFGDPGPLPAALPEQGAAKAPAQNLNNLLKQLLR
;
A
#
# COMPACT_ATOMS: atom_id res chain seq x y z
N MET A 1 23.36 -60.70 75.57
CA MET A 1 22.88 -60.53 74.16
C MET A 1 22.92 -59.08 73.68
N ALA A 2 23.71 -58.15 74.22
CA ALA A 2 23.75 -56.72 73.83
C ALA A 2 25.03 -56.30 73.10
N GLU A 3 26.10 -57.08 73.15
CA GLU A 3 27.39 -56.64 72.54
C GLU A 3 27.56 -56.98 71.04
N THR A 4 26.78 -57.89 70.47
CA THR A 4 26.92 -58.26 69.05
C THR A 4 26.20 -57.26 68.12
N LYS A 5 25.19 -56.49 68.60
CA LYS A 5 24.41 -55.51 67.78
C LYS A 5 25.24 -54.27 67.40
N HIS A 6 26.15 -53.81 68.29
CA HIS A 6 26.98 -52.64 68.06
C HIS A 6 28.15 -52.89 67.11
N ARG A 7 28.65 -54.14 67.00
CA ARG A 7 29.74 -54.51 66.07
C ARG A 7 29.25 -54.52 64.63
N GLY A 8 28.05 -55.02 64.35
CA GLY A 8 27.44 -55.03 63.01
C GLY A 8 27.14 -53.61 62.51
N LEU A 9 26.63 -52.70 63.39
CA LEU A 9 26.37 -51.32 63.05
C LEU A 9 27.66 -50.57 62.74
N ARG A 10 28.75 -50.78 63.47
CA ARG A 10 30.05 -50.13 63.18
C ARG A 10 30.66 -50.65 61.86
N ILE A 11 30.55 -51.92 61.55
CA ILE A 11 31.00 -52.48 60.26
C ILE A 11 30.18 -51.92 59.11
N ALA A 12 28.83 -51.84 59.26
CA ALA A 12 27.95 -51.24 58.25
C ALA A 12 28.27 -49.75 58.06
N LEU A 13 28.54 -48.96 59.09
CA LEU A 13 28.95 -47.55 59.00
C LEU A 13 30.33 -47.39 58.37
N VAL A 14 31.28 -48.26 58.64
CA VAL A 14 32.62 -48.24 58.00
C VAL A 14 32.49 -48.60 56.52
N ILE A 15 31.72 -49.61 56.15
CA ILE A 15 31.46 -49.98 54.73
C ILE A 15 30.75 -48.81 54.03
N LEU A 16 29.76 -48.18 54.62
CA LEU A 16 29.06 -47.01 54.06
C LEU A 16 30.03 -45.82 53.91
N ALA A 17 30.90 -45.57 54.91
CA ALA A 17 31.89 -44.51 54.85
C ALA A 17 32.93 -44.78 53.73
N VAL A 18 33.42 -46.02 53.62
CA VAL A 18 34.33 -46.41 52.52
C VAL A 18 33.65 -46.27 51.17
N LEU A 19 32.38 -46.67 51.06
CA LEU A 19 31.60 -46.61 49.81
C LEU A 19 31.31 -45.17 49.38
N ILE A 20 31.38 -44.20 50.29
CA ILE A 20 31.20 -42.78 50.01
C ILE A 20 32.59 -42.10 49.86
N VAL A 21 33.54 -42.36 50.73
CA VAL A 21 34.85 -41.66 50.76
C VAL A 21 35.75 -42.07 49.59
N VAL A 22 35.74 -43.34 49.23
CA VAL A 22 36.58 -43.83 48.09
C VAL A 22 36.16 -43.22 46.76
N PRO A 23 34.88 -43.20 46.34
CA PRO A 23 34.49 -42.52 45.09
C PRO A 23 34.69 -40.98 45.18
N VAL A 24 34.46 -40.36 46.33
CA VAL A 24 34.72 -38.93 46.52
C VAL A 24 36.22 -38.61 46.43
N ALA A 25 37.08 -39.43 47.04
CA ALA A 25 38.54 -39.25 46.94
C ALA A 25 39.04 -39.55 45.51
N ALA A 26 38.49 -40.56 44.84
CA ALA A 26 38.77 -40.86 43.43
C ALA A 26 38.34 -39.73 42.51
N ALA A 27 37.14 -39.18 42.72
CA ALA A 27 36.62 -38.00 41.98
C ALA A 27 37.49 -36.77 42.22
N ALA A 28 37.90 -36.50 43.46
CA ALA A 28 38.81 -35.42 43.81
C ALA A 28 40.19 -35.57 43.18
N LEU A 29 40.75 -36.77 43.18
CA LEU A 29 42.01 -37.07 42.50
C LEU A 29 41.91 -36.89 40.98
N LEU A 30 40.85 -37.33 40.40
CA LEU A 30 40.56 -37.16 38.97
C LEU A 30 40.41 -35.64 38.64
N ALA A 31 39.72 -34.86 39.49
CA ALA A 31 39.59 -33.41 39.33
C ALA A 31 40.95 -32.68 39.40
N LEU A 32 41.87 -33.14 40.22
CA LEU A 32 43.18 -32.54 40.37
C LEU A 32 44.21 -32.95 39.29
N THR A 33 44.00 -34.07 38.63
CA THR A 33 44.96 -34.61 37.67
C THR A 33 44.49 -34.55 36.21
N PHE A 34 43.19 -34.32 35.98
CA PHE A 34 42.62 -34.35 34.62
C PHE A 34 42.67 -32.95 33.99
N ASP A 35 43.52 -32.78 33.00
CA ASP A 35 43.53 -31.58 32.16
C ASP A 35 42.47 -31.65 31.08
N ALA A 36 41.34 -30.94 31.26
CA ALA A 36 40.22 -30.94 30.30
C ALA A 36 40.62 -30.36 28.93
N ASN A 37 41.70 -29.56 28.84
CA ASN A 37 42.15 -29.02 27.55
C ASN A 37 42.64 -30.09 26.59
N ARG A 38 43.00 -31.28 27.10
CA ARG A 38 43.35 -32.44 26.24
C ARG A 38 42.20 -32.97 25.41
N LEU A 39 40.96 -32.56 25.76
CA LEU A 39 39.75 -32.92 24.98
C LEU A 39 39.54 -31.99 23.78
N LYS A 40 40.16 -30.80 23.72
CA LYS A 40 39.99 -29.85 22.60
C LYS A 40 40.10 -30.48 21.23
N PRO A 41 41.19 -31.15 20.86
CA PRO A 41 41.33 -31.69 19.51
C PRO A 41 40.24 -32.70 19.17
N ARG A 42 39.81 -33.52 20.16
CA ARG A 42 38.74 -34.52 19.94
C ARG A 42 37.37 -33.83 19.74
N LEU A 43 37.06 -32.78 20.51
CA LEU A 43 35.84 -32.03 20.37
C LEU A 43 35.80 -31.27 19.05
N VAL A 44 36.88 -30.61 18.66
CA VAL A 44 37.02 -29.95 17.36
C VAL A 44 36.75 -30.93 16.23
N THR A 45 37.47 -32.07 16.19
CA THR A 45 37.30 -33.09 15.15
C THR A 45 35.87 -33.64 15.12
N ALA A 46 35.26 -33.91 16.26
CA ALA A 46 33.89 -34.42 16.34
C ALA A 46 32.85 -33.44 15.78
N ILE A 47 32.98 -32.11 16.11
CA ILE A 47 32.08 -31.09 15.60
C ILE A 47 32.33 -30.82 14.11
N GLU A 48 33.59 -30.78 13.66
CA GLU A 48 33.95 -30.66 12.24
C GLU A 48 33.40 -31.81 11.39
N GLN A 49 33.49 -33.04 11.89
CA GLN A 49 32.89 -34.20 11.23
C GLN A 49 31.38 -34.17 11.19
N ALA A 50 30.73 -33.65 12.25
CA ALA A 50 29.27 -33.54 12.32
C ALA A 50 28.70 -32.41 11.49
N THR A 51 29.40 -31.30 11.36
CA THR A 51 28.92 -30.06 10.72
C THR A 51 29.51 -29.81 9.33
N GLY A 52 30.65 -30.41 9.02
CA GLY A 52 31.44 -30.09 7.84
C GLY A 52 32.05 -28.69 7.85
N ARG A 53 32.12 -28.05 9.03
CA ARG A 53 32.61 -26.68 9.24
C ARG A 53 33.81 -26.66 10.15
N SER A 54 34.75 -25.72 9.92
CA SER A 54 35.89 -25.51 10.80
C SER A 54 35.42 -25.02 12.17
N VAL A 55 36.01 -25.54 13.23
CA VAL A 55 35.72 -25.14 14.62
C VAL A 55 37.02 -24.73 15.31
N THR A 56 36.94 -23.59 15.98
CA THR A 56 38.07 -23.11 16.80
C THR A 56 37.63 -22.92 18.26
N ILE A 57 38.37 -23.51 19.20
CA ILE A 57 38.18 -23.31 20.63
C ILE A 57 39.44 -22.60 21.14
N ALA A 58 39.37 -21.25 21.22
CA ALA A 58 40.50 -20.44 21.61
C ALA A 58 40.70 -20.38 23.15
N GLY A 59 39.59 -20.43 23.89
CA GLY A 59 39.60 -20.38 25.34
C GLY A 59 39.88 -21.73 26.03
N ASN A 60 39.87 -21.75 27.34
CA ASN A 60 40.07 -22.97 28.11
C ASN A 60 38.82 -23.81 28.23
N ILE A 61 39.05 -25.14 28.39
CA ILE A 61 37.99 -26.07 28.78
C ILE A 61 38.20 -26.40 30.23
N SER A 62 37.14 -26.23 31.05
CA SER A 62 37.13 -26.64 32.46
C SER A 62 36.05 -27.67 32.74
N LEU A 63 36.32 -28.59 33.66
CA LEU A 63 35.41 -29.65 34.08
C LEU A 63 35.12 -29.49 35.57
N GLY A 64 33.93 -29.04 35.92
CA GLY A 64 33.45 -29.00 37.31
C GLY A 64 32.93 -30.38 37.71
N LEU A 65 33.61 -31.02 38.63
CA LEU A 65 33.20 -32.34 39.16
C LEU A 65 32.22 -32.13 40.33
N SER A 66 30.96 -32.45 40.11
CA SER A 66 29.88 -32.42 41.07
C SER A 66 28.94 -33.61 40.80
N LEU A 67 27.84 -33.73 41.55
CA LEU A 67 26.77 -34.68 41.23
C LEU A 67 26.11 -34.40 39.86
N GLN A 68 26.30 -33.20 39.34
CA GLN A 68 25.96 -32.77 37.99
C GLN A 68 27.22 -32.16 37.35
N PRO A 69 28.05 -32.95 36.69
CA PRO A 69 29.32 -32.43 36.12
C PRO A 69 28.99 -31.36 35.07
N THR A 70 29.71 -30.25 35.16
CA THR A 70 29.58 -29.11 34.27
C THR A 70 30.83 -29.01 33.41
N LEU A 71 30.67 -29.04 32.09
CA LEU A 71 31.72 -28.75 31.12
C LEU A 71 31.57 -27.27 30.69
N GLU A 72 32.58 -26.46 30.97
CA GLU A 72 32.64 -25.08 30.49
C GLU A 72 33.65 -25.00 29.35
N VAL A 73 33.24 -24.40 28.23
CA VAL A 73 34.10 -24.17 27.06
C VAL A 73 34.05 -22.68 26.70
N ASN A 74 35.22 -22.05 26.67
CA ASN A 74 35.30 -20.62 26.41
C ASN A 74 35.81 -20.33 25.00
N ASN A 75 35.30 -19.23 24.38
CA ASN A 75 35.69 -18.67 23.09
C ASN A 75 35.64 -19.72 21.96
N VAL A 76 34.44 -20.10 21.62
CA VAL A 76 34.15 -21.05 20.51
C VAL A 76 33.75 -20.27 19.26
N SER A 77 34.29 -20.64 18.12
CA SER A 77 33.91 -20.09 16.80
C SER A 77 33.64 -21.24 15.83
N LEU A 78 32.50 -21.17 15.13
CA LEU A 78 32.10 -22.06 14.06
C LEU A 78 32.26 -21.33 12.73
N GLY A 79 33.03 -21.91 11.82
CA GLY A 79 33.29 -21.35 10.49
C GLY A 79 32.06 -21.30 9.60
N ASN A 80 32.02 -20.34 8.70
CA ASN A 80 30.95 -20.16 7.74
C ASN A 80 31.10 -21.13 6.55
N GLY A 81 30.06 -21.22 5.73
CA GLY A 81 30.11 -21.98 4.49
C GLY A 81 30.97 -21.33 3.42
N PRO A 82 31.44 -22.12 2.42
CA PRO A 82 32.17 -21.56 1.31
C PRO A 82 31.36 -20.49 0.57
N GLY A 83 31.94 -19.31 0.37
CA GLY A 83 31.30 -18.19 -0.33
C GLY A 83 30.47 -17.25 0.57
N PHE A 84 30.38 -17.51 1.88
CA PHE A 84 29.71 -16.62 2.83
C PHE A 84 30.73 -15.79 3.63
N ALA A 85 30.34 -14.57 3.99
CA ALA A 85 31.12 -13.66 4.81
C ALA A 85 30.27 -13.17 6.02
N PRO A 86 30.83 -12.98 7.20
CA PRO A 86 32.24 -13.17 7.58
C PRO A 86 32.66 -14.63 7.64
N THR A 87 33.94 -14.90 7.90
CA THR A 87 34.53 -16.26 7.96
C THR A 87 33.91 -17.15 9.03
N SER A 88 33.36 -16.56 10.12
CA SER A 88 32.63 -17.30 11.15
C SER A 88 31.13 -17.09 11.00
N MET A 89 30.39 -18.20 10.99
CA MET A 89 28.92 -18.23 11.03
C MET A 89 28.40 -17.98 12.45
N ALA A 90 29.09 -18.52 13.44
CA ALA A 90 28.71 -18.34 14.84
C ALA A 90 29.95 -18.17 15.72
N THR A 91 29.85 -17.30 16.71
CA THR A 91 30.84 -17.14 17.79
C THR A 91 30.13 -17.21 19.14
N LEU A 92 30.82 -17.62 20.15
CA LEU A 92 30.27 -17.86 21.48
C LEU A 92 31.36 -17.59 22.52
N ASP A 93 31.07 -16.73 23.48
CA ASP A 93 32.05 -16.41 24.57
C ASP A 93 32.18 -17.57 25.53
N ARG A 94 31.05 -18.14 25.99
CA ARG A 94 31.04 -19.25 26.92
C ARG A 94 29.89 -20.20 26.67
N LEU A 95 30.18 -21.48 26.76
CA LEU A 95 29.24 -22.60 26.70
C LEU A 95 29.37 -23.40 28.00
N ASP A 96 28.27 -23.46 28.77
CA ASP A 96 28.15 -24.30 29.96
C ASP A 96 27.25 -25.47 29.71
N LEU A 97 27.75 -26.68 29.85
CA LEU A 97 27.02 -27.93 29.57
C LEU A 97 26.95 -28.75 30.85
N ARG A 98 25.73 -29.01 31.35
CA ARG A 98 25.48 -29.86 32.50
C ARG A 98 25.01 -31.24 32.06
N LEU A 99 25.69 -32.26 32.56
CA LEU A 99 25.40 -33.65 32.21
C LEU A 99 24.69 -34.38 33.36
N ALA A 100 23.72 -35.24 33.01
CA ALA A 100 23.11 -36.18 33.93
C ALA A 100 24.02 -37.45 34.10
N LEU A 101 24.48 -37.72 35.35
CA LEU A 101 25.34 -38.89 35.57
C LEU A 101 24.63 -40.24 35.49
N LEU A 102 23.36 -40.31 35.96
CA LEU A 102 22.62 -41.56 36.00
C LEU A 102 22.37 -42.16 34.60
N PRO A 103 21.98 -41.40 33.58
CA PRO A 103 21.83 -41.90 32.21
C PRO A 103 23.14 -42.36 31.61
N LEU A 104 24.28 -41.74 31.97
CA LEU A 104 25.62 -42.17 31.49
C LEU A 104 25.97 -43.60 31.91
N LEU A 105 25.51 -44.08 33.05
CA LEU A 105 25.69 -45.47 33.46
C LEU A 105 24.96 -46.44 32.53
N HIS A 106 23.93 -45.98 31.82
CA HIS A 106 23.15 -46.73 30.82
C HIS A 106 23.57 -46.38 29.38
N ARG A 107 24.73 -45.73 29.18
CA ARG A 107 25.26 -45.28 27.87
C ARG A 107 24.34 -44.27 27.16
N GLN A 108 23.52 -43.53 27.89
CA GLN A 108 22.73 -42.43 27.36
C GLN A 108 23.36 -41.11 27.78
N VAL A 109 23.66 -40.23 26.81
CA VAL A 109 24.18 -38.89 27.08
C VAL A 109 23.00 -37.95 27.17
N GLU A 110 22.66 -37.53 28.37
CA GLU A 110 21.60 -36.58 28.65
C GLU A 110 22.20 -35.27 29.15
N ILE A 111 21.95 -34.19 28.38
CA ILE A 111 22.30 -32.82 28.75
C ILE A 111 21.12 -32.23 29.51
N GLU A 112 21.26 -32.01 30.80
CA GLU A 112 20.21 -31.39 31.63
C GLU A 112 20.03 -29.93 31.30
N GLN A 113 21.16 -29.22 31.04
CA GLN A 113 21.14 -27.79 30.70
C GLN A 113 22.34 -27.47 29.81
N LEU A 114 22.07 -26.68 28.78
CA LEU A 114 23.04 -26.07 27.88
C LEU A 114 22.86 -24.57 27.91
N ASP A 115 23.81 -23.84 28.50
CA ASP A 115 23.80 -22.38 28.58
C ASP A 115 24.81 -21.81 27.60
N LEU A 116 24.34 -20.92 26.72
CA LEU A 116 25.14 -20.17 25.75
C LEU A 116 25.18 -18.70 26.17
N VAL A 117 26.37 -18.18 26.40
CA VAL A 117 26.57 -16.77 26.83
C VAL A 117 27.21 -15.99 25.69
N HIS A 118 26.58 -14.89 25.31
CA HIS A 118 26.94 -14.00 24.18
C HIS A 118 27.14 -14.78 22.83
N PRO A 119 26.22 -15.65 22.42
CA PRO A 119 26.32 -16.20 21.07
C PRO A 119 26.00 -15.11 20.03
N VAL A 120 26.84 -15.02 19.01
CA VAL A 120 26.59 -14.18 17.82
C VAL A 120 26.43 -15.12 16.63
N ILE A 121 25.25 -15.14 16.00
CA ILE A 121 24.89 -16.06 14.93
C ILE A 121 24.50 -15.25 13.70
N GLY A 122 25.18 -15.49 12.58
CA GLY A 122 24.88 -14.90 11.27
C GLY A 122 24.25 -15.91 10.31
N LEU A 123 22.97 -15.77 10.02
CA LEU A 123 22.24 -16.57 9.04
C LEU A 123 22.18 -15.83 7.71
N GLN A 124 22.53 -16.48 6.61
CA GLN A 124 22.60 -15.84 5.29
C GLN A 124 22.04 -16.73 4.19
N ILE A 125 21.32 -16.12 3.25
CA ILE A 125 20.97 -16.72 1.97
C ILE A 125 21.66 -15.89 0.88
N ASP A 126 22.42 -16.55 0.01
CA ASP A 126 23.13 -15.89 -1.09
C ASP A 126 22.20 -15.57 -2.29
N ALA A 127 22.72 -14.88 -3.29
CA ALA A 127 21.97 -14.54 -4.50
C ALA A 127 21.52 -15.78 -5.31
N GLN A 128 22.12 -16.93 -5.10
CA GLN A 128 21.77 -18.20 -5.72
C GLN A 128 20.74 -18.98 -4.90
N GLY A 129 20.32 -18.47 -3.73
CA GLY A 129 19.36 -19.11 -2.84
C GLY A 129 19.97 -20.20 -1.94
N ARG A 130 21.29 -20.29 -1.85
CA ARG A 130 21.97 -21.21 -0.92
C ARG A 130 21.99 -20.57 0.46
N ASP A 131 21.72 -21.35 1.49
CA ASP A 131 21.81 -20.91 2.88
C ASP A 131 23.13 -21.38 3.53
N ASN A 132 23.55 -20.70 4.60
CA ASN A 132 24.78 -21.04 5.31
C ASN A 132 24.57 -22.00 6.49
N TRP A 133 23.34 -22.36 6.83
CA TRP A 133 23.01 -23.26 7.94
C TRP A 133 22.70 -24.70 7.51
N HIS A 134 22.72 -25.02 6.23
CA HIS A 134 22.75 -26.38 5.76
C HIS A 134 24.14 -26.97 5.98
N PHE A 135 24.24 -27.90 6.90
CA PHE A 135 25.46 -28.63 7.18
C PHE A 135 25.56 -29.82 6.23
N ALA A 136 26.67 -29.94 5.50
CA ALA A 136 26.90 -31.08 4.64
C ALA A 136 26.94 -32.38 5.48
N PRO A 137 26.24 -33.44 5.09
CA PRO A 137 26.44 -34.72 5.72
C PRO A 137 27.94 -35.16 5.53
N PRO A 138 28.53 -35.87 6.49
CA PRO A 138 29.88 -36.35 6.33
C PRO A 138 29.99 -37.13 5.01
N PRO A 139 31.10 -36.98 4.24
CA PRO A 139 31.27 -37.68 2.99
C PRO A 139 31.11 -39.18 3.24
N ALA A 140 30.25 -39.81 2.44
CA ALA A 140 30.10 -41.26 2.51
C ALA A 140 31.49 -41.93 2.32
N PRO A 141 31.84 -42.92 3.13
CA PRO A 141 33.12 -43.60 2.99
C PRO A 141 33.25 -44.11 1.56
N SER A 142 34.43 -43.86 0.95
CA SER A 142 34.72 -44.26 -0.42
C SER A 142 34.41 -45.76 -0.61
N PRO A 143 33.75 -46.16 -1.72
CA PRO A 143 33.23 -47.52 -1.90
C PRO A 143 34.29 -48.62 -2.02
N ASN A 144 35.58 -48.34 -1.84
CA ASN A 144 36.69 -49.28 -2.07
C ASN A 144 37.32 -49.87 -0.81
N ILE A 145 36.73 -49.75 0.37
CA ILE A 145 37.17 -50.50 1.54
C ILE A 145 36.15 -51.61 1.79
N PRO A 146 36.55 -52.91 1.86
CA PRO A 146 35.66 -54.01 2.21
C PRO A 146 35.03 -53.68 3.59
N GLN A 147 33.74 -53.35 3.61
CA GLN A 147 33.03 -53.11 4.86
C GLN A 147 32.90 -54.44 5.60
N THR A 148 33.74 -54.67 6.58
CA THR A 148 33.42 -55.63 7.62
C THR A 148 32.10 -55.12 8.25
N PRO A 149 31.07 -56.00 8.35
CA PRO A 149 29.80 -55.55 8.94
C PRO A 149 30.08 -55.13 10.37
N SER A 150 30.11 -53.80 10.60
CA SER A 150 30.16 -53.23 11.94
C SER A 150 28.86 -53.68 12.63
N ARG A 151 29.00 -54.67 13.52
CA ARG A 151 27.97 -55.03 14.48
C ARG A 151 27.52 -53.68 15.10
N GLY A 152 26.26 -53.29 14.87
CA GLY A 152 25.67 -52.06 15.35
C GLY A 152 25.93 -51.92 16.84
N GLY A 153 26.90 -51.09 17.17
CA GLY A 153 27.08 -50.63 18.54
C GLY A 153 25.81 -49.85 18.95
N PRO A 154 25.43 -49.94 20.19
CA PRO A 154 24.27 -49.18 20.68
C PRO A 154 24.41 -47.70 20.33
N ARG A 155 23.46 -47.18 19.55
CA ARG A 155 23.43 -45.75 19.19
C ARG A 155 23.29 -44.95 20.49
N THR A 156 24.29 -44.13 20.81
CA THR A 156 24.21 -43.19 21.94
C THR A 156 23.19 -42.15 21.56
N THR A 157 22.07 -42.13 22.25
CA THR A 157 21.04 -41.08 22.07
C THR A 157 21.47 -39.84 22.86
N LEU A 158 21.63 -38.73 22.16
CA LEU A 158 21.88 -37.42 22.77
C LEU A 158 20.52 -36.75 23.02
N ARG A 159 20.29 -36.30 24.24
CA ARG A 159 19.09 -35.54 24.65
C ARG A 159 19.48 -34.27 25.36
N ILE A 160 18.83 -33.16 25.00
CA ILE A 160 18.96 -31.86 25.65
C ILE A 160 17.61 -31.52 26.28
N LYS A 161 17.54 -31.40 27.62
CA LYS A 161 16.32 -31.03 28.35
C LYS A 161 16.04 -29.53 28.34
N ALA A 162 17.09 -28.74 28.53
CA ALA A 162 17.00 -27.29 28.58
C ALA A 162 18.14 -26.64 27.83
N LEU A 163 17.81 -25.62 27.04
CA LEU A 163 18.74 -24.71 26.37
C LEU A 163 18.44 -23.30 26.85
N SER A 164 19.47 -22.55 27.22
CA SER A 164 19.38 -21.12 27.55
C SER A 164 20.41 -20.33 26.73
N ILE A 165 19.97 -19.21 26.18
CA ILE A 165 20.81 -18.21 25.53
C ILE A 165 20.73 -16.94 26.37
N GLN A 166 21.87 -16.34 26.69
CA GLN A 166 21.97 -15.08 27.41
C GLN A 166 22.76 -14.07 26.58
N TYR A 167 22.15 -12.89 26.36
CA TYR A 167 22.75 -11.77 25.63
C TYR A 167 23.18 -12.12 24.20
N GLY A 168 22.42 -13.00 23.52
CA GLY A 168 22.71 -13.40 22.16
C GLY A 168 22.49 -12.29 21.14
N ALA A 169 23.15 -12.43 19.98
CA ALA A 169 22.84 -11.64 18.80
C ALA A 169 22.61 -12.59 17.62
N ILE A 170 21.52 -12.37 16.88
CA ILE A 170 21.17 -13.16 15.68
C ILE A 170 20.96 -12.18 14.54
N THR A 171 21.62 -12.38 13.43
CA THR A 171 21.40 -11.65 12.19
C THR A 171 20.96 -12.59 11.09
N PHE A 172 20.05 -12.13 10.25
CA PHE A 172 19.58 -12.81 9.04
C PHE A 172 19.68 -11.87 7.86
N ALA A 173 20.18 -12.35 6.73
CA ALA A 173 20.22 -11.58 5.49
C ALA A 173 19.90 -12.49 4.29
N ASP A 174 18.97 -12.07 3.41
CA ASP A 174 18.65 -12.72 2.15
C ASP A 174 19.03 -11.81 0.98
N ALA A 175 20.11 -12.18 0.28
CA ALA A 175 20.63 -11.37 -0.84
C ALA A 175 19.70 -11.35 -2.07
N ARG A 176 18.72 -12.24 -2.17
CA ARG A 176 17.76 -12.28 -3.28
C ARG A 176 16.69 -11.22 -3.14
N THR A 177 16.24 -10.99 -1.90
CA THR A 177 15.13 -10.08 -1.58
C THR A 177 15.60 -8.76 -0.97
N GLY A 178 16.86 -8.69 -0.52
CA GLY A 178 17.38 -7.59 0.27
C GLY A 178 16.85 -7.55 1.70
N ALA A 179 16.10 -8.57 2.13
CA ALA A 179 15.58 -8.66 3.48
C ALA A 179 16.71 -8.85 4.49
N ALA A 180 16.72 -8.02 5.53
CA ALA A 180 17.66 -8.12 6.64
C ALA A 180 16.92 -7.96 7.97
N PHE A 181 17.22 -8.84 8.90
CA PHE A 181 16.68 -8.85 10.26
C PHE A 181 17.84 -9.01 11.25
N GLY A 182 17.76 -8.36 12.40
CA GLY A 182 18.77 -8.49 13.44
C GLY A 182 18.12 -8.42 14.82
N ALA A 183 18.33 -9.44 15.65
CA ALA A 183 17.92 -9.42 17.05
C ALA A 183 19.16 -9.35 17.94
N ASN A 184 19.19 -8.39 18.88
CA ASN A 184 20.22 -8.19 19.85
C ASN A 184 19.70 -8.42 21.27
N ALA A 185 20.58 -8.56 22.22
CA ALA A 185 20.24 -8.83 23.62
C ALA A 185 19.29 -10.03 23.78
N VAL A 186 19.40 -11.01 22.89
CA VAL A 186 18.52 -12.17 22.82
C VAL A 186 18.67 -13.01 24.08
N GLN A 187 17.55 -13.23 24.75
CA GLN A 187 17.41 -14.22 25.82
C GLN A 187 16.46 -15.29 25.31
N LEU A 188 16.92 -16.54 25.31
CA LEU A 188 16.15 -17.68 24.92
C LEU A 188 16.12 -18.70 26.05
N LYS A 189 14.95 -19.25 26.36
CA LYS A 189 14.76 -20.45 27.13
C LYS A 189 14.00 -21.46 26.32
N ALA A 190 14.59 -22.62 26.08
CA ALA A 190 13.90 -23.74 25.44
C ALA A 190 13.95 -24.94 26.39
N THR A 191 12.79 -25.52 26.72
CA THR A 191 12.68 -26.64 27.65
C THR A 191 11.86 -27.77 27.04
N GLN A 192 12.29 -28.99 27.25
CA GLN A 192 11.57 -30.20 26.90
C GLN A 192 11.39 -31.08 28.14
N ASP A 193 10.23 -30.95 28.78
CA ASP A 193 9.95 -31.68 30.04
C ASP A 193 9.73 -33.17 29.76
N ASP A 194 9.02 -33.51 28.69
CA ASP A 194 8.76 -34.89 28.26
C ASP A 194 9.67 -35.24 27.04
N PRO A 195 10.37 -36.39 27.04
CA PRO A 195 11.14 -36.86 25.89
C PRO A 195 10.38 -36.88 24.56
N ASP A 196 9.10 -37.14 24.64
CA ASP A 196 8.20 -37.26 23.51
C ASP A 196 7.28 -36.03 23.35
N GLY A 197 7.41 -35.04 24.23
CA GLY A 197 6.64 -33.82 24.24
C GLY A 197 7.22 -32.70 23.36
N PRO A 198 6.47 -31.60 23.20
CA PRO A 198 6.95 -30.44 22.49
C PRO A 198 8.05 -29.71 23.26
N ILE A 199 8.84 -28.94 22.53
CA ILE A 199 9.81 -28.01 23.09
C ILE A 199 9.08 -26.68 23.34
N ARG A 200 9.01 -26.27 24.61
CA ARG A 200 8.52 -24.92 24.99
C ARG A 200 9.63 -23.91 24.75
N LEU A 201 9.27 -22.82 24.09
CA LEU A 201 10.16 -21.76 23.67
C LEU A 201 9.71 -20.41 24.26
N ASP A 202 10.63 -19.69 24.89
CA ASP A 202 10.46 -18.31 25.31
C ASP A 202 11.70 -17.51 24.87
N LEU A 203 11.51 -16.60 23.91
CA LEU A 203 12.55 -15.74 23.38
C LEU A 203 12.15 -14.28 23.58
N THR A 204 13.06 -13.48 24.09
CA THR A 204 12.96 -12.01 24.13
C THR A 204 14.24 -11.40 23.58
N GLY A 205 14.14 -10.22 23.00
CA GLY A 205 15.28 -9.50 22.45
C GLY A 205 14.86 -8.13 21.92
N THR A 206 15.76 -7.48 21.23
CA THR A 206 15.49 -6.20 20.56
C THR A 206 15.97 -6.25 19.11
N ASP A 207 15.20 -5.69 18.18
CA ASP A 207 15.64 -5.38 16.82
C ASP A 207 15.49 -3.87 16.61
N ARG A 208 16.59 -3.19 16.26
CA ARG A 208 16.62 -1.73 16.07
C ARG A 208 15.98 -0.99 17.26
N ASP A 209 16.36 -1.36 18.46
CA ASP A 209 15.87 -0.86 19.76
C ASP A 209 14.38 -1.17 20.06
N MET A 210 13.70 -1.93 19.21
CA MET A 210 12.34 -2.35 19.43
C MET A 210 12.29 -3.71 20.13
N PRO A 211 11.57 -3.84 21.26
CA PRO A 211 11.41 -5.11 21.93
C PRO A 211 10.60 -6.09 21.09
N ILE A 212 11.13 -7.30 20.96
CA ILE A 212 10.47 -8.44 20.32
C ILE A 212 10.36 -9.59 21.31
N ALA A 213 9.28 -10.37 21.21
CA ALA A 213 9.10 -11.57 21.98
C ALA A 213 8.46 -12.67 21.14
N VAL A 214 8.93 -13.91 21.34
CA VAL A 214 8.35 -15.11 20.71
C VAL A 214 8.20 -16.16 21.80
N SER A 215 7.00 -16.68 21.96
CA SER A 215 6.72 -17.71 22.96
C SER A 215 5.79 -18.77 22.40
N GLY A 216 5.89 -20.01 22.92
CA GLY A 216 4.98 -21.10 22.58
C GLY A 216 5.67 -22.46 22.50
N ASP A 217 5.10 -23.36 21.71
CA ASP A 217 5.49 -24.77 21.64
C ASP A 217 5.90 -25.15 20.21
N VAL A 218 6.99 -25.90 20.08
CA VAL A 218 7.50 -26.45 18.83
C VAL A 218 7.62 -27.96 18.97
N GLY A 219 7.06 -28.72 18.05
CA GLY A 219 7.20 -30.17 17.99
C GLY A 219 8.65 -30.60 17.76
N ARG A 220 8.93 -31.89 17.93
CA ARG A 220 10.29 -32.40 17.79
C ARG A 220 10.84 -32.21 16.37
N PRO A 221 12.07 -31.76 16.20
CA PRO A 221 12.69 -31.59 14.89
C PRO A 221 12.84 -32.88 14.06
N GLN A 222 12.72 -34.03 14.72
CA GLN A 222 12.83 -35.35 14.10
C GLN A 222 11.51 -35.86 13.51
N ASP A 223 10.39 -35.22 13.88
CA ASP A 223 9.09 -35.58 13.35
C ASP A 223 8.97 -35.07 11.91
N GLN A 224 8.50 -35.92 10.99
CA GLN A 224 8.26 -35.56 9.60
C GLN A 224 7.24 -34.42 9.47
N PHE A 225 6.39 -34.24 10.47
CA PHE A 225 5.37 -33.21 10.59
C PHE A 225 5.54 -32.45 11.89
N MET A 226 6.43 -31.46 11.90
CA MET A 226 6.70 -30.66 13.09
C MET A 226 5.52 -29.69 13.36
N ARG A 227 4.87 -29.88 14.50
CA ARG A 227 3.80 -28.97 14.96
C ARG A 227 4.39 -27.70 15.56
N ILE A 228 3.83 -26.54 15.22
CA ILE A 228 4.23 -25.23 15.73
C ILE A 228 3.00 -24.51 16.28
N ALA A 229 3.15 -23.91 17.45
CA ALA A 229 2.16 -23.04 18.08
C ALA A 229 2.89 -21.89 18.77
N LEU A 230 3.21 -20.82 18.03
CA LEU A 230 3.99 -19.68 18.49
C LEU A 230 3.15 -18.42 18.54
N THR A 231 3.49 -17.52 19.46
CA THR A 231 2.98 -16.15 19.54
C THR A 231 4.14 -15.20 19.43
N LEU A 232 4.08 -14.28 18.45
CA LEU A 232 5.05 -13.23 18.19
C LEU A 232 4.48 -11.91 18.68
N LYS A 233 5.27 -11.11 19.40
CA LYS A 233 4.88 -9.79 19.89
C LYS A 233 5.95 -8.75 19.54
N ALA A 234 5.52 -7.63 19.01
CA ALA A 234 6.38 -6.46 18.73
C ALA A 234 5.52 -5.20 18.62
N ALA A 235 5.96 -4.07 19.16
CA ALA A 235 5.27 -2.76 19.06
C ALA A 235 3.76 -2.81 19.37
N GLY A 236 3.34 -3.61 20.35
CA GLY A 236 1.93 -3.81 20.69
C GLY A 236 1.19 -4.82 19.80
N ALA A 237 1.76 -5.18 18.64
CA ALA A 237 1.21 -6.23 17.79
C ALA A 237 1.38 -7.62 18.42
N SER A 238 0.42 -8.51 18.19
CA SER A 238 0.43 -9.90 18.63
C SER A 238 -0.04 -10.80 17.50
N LEU A 239 0.83 -11.68 17.01
CA LEU A 239 0.56 -12.64 15.95
C LEU A 239 0.71 -14.05 16.46
N ALA A 240 -0.31 -14.88 16.32
CA ALA A 240 -0.29 -16.32 16.61
C ALA A 240 -0.05 -17.09 15.32
N VAL A 241 0.93 -17.98 15.32
CA VAL A 241 1.28 -18.89 14.22
C VAL A 241 1.05 -20.32 14.70
N LYS A 242 0.12 -21.05 14.10
CA LYS A 242 -0.22 -22.41 14.50
C LYS A 242 -0.32 -23.31 13.27
N GLY A 243 0.20 -24.51 13.36
CA GLY A 243 0.07 -25.46 12.24
C GLY A 243 1.04 -26.61 12.32
N ILE A 244 1.17 -27.28 11.20
CA ILE A 244 2.14 -28.37 10.97
C ILE A 244 3.01 -27.94 9.80
N ALA A 245 4.34 -27.86 10.03
CA ALA A 245 5.26 -27.48 8.98
C ALA A 245 5.05 -28.36 7.73
N PRO A 246 5.03 -27.77 6.52
CA PRO A 246 5.34 -26.37 6.20
C PRO A 246 4.13 -25.42 6.11
N ALA A 247 2.93 -25.81 6.55
CA ALA A 247 1.73 -24.96 6.46
C ALA A 247 1.28 -24.44 7.83
N PHE A 248 0.92 -23.15 7.89
CA PHE A 248 0.58 -22.47 9.13
C PHE A 248 -0.66 -21.59 8.99
N ALA A 249 -1.51 -21.58 10.01
CA ALA A 249 -2.50 -20.56 10.21
C ALA A 249 -1.88 -19.40 11.01
N VAL A 250 -1.99 -18.19 10.49
CA VAL A 250 -1.52 -16.96 11.13
C VAL A 250 -2.75 -16.13 11.48
N SER A 251 -2.83 -15.66 12.71
CA SER A 251 -3.89 -14.76 13.15
C SER A 251 -3.35 -13.77 14.17
N GLY A 252 -3.90 -12.56 14.21
CA GLY A 252 -3.48 -11.59 15.19
C GLY A 252 -4.05 -10.21 15.02
N ILE A 253 -3.58 -9.30 15.87
CA ILE A 253 -3.99 -7.92 15.93
C ILE A 253 -2.74 -7.04 15.87
N ILE A 254 -2.79 -5.99 15.06
CA ILE A 254 -1.76 -4.97 14.92
C ILE A 254 -2.42 -3.63 15.25
N PRO A 255 -2.23 -3.11 16.49
CA PRO A 255 -2.87 -1.86 16.91
C PRO A 255 -2.41 -0.65 16.11
N ASP A 256 -1.13 -0.62 15.72
CA ASP A 256 -0.53 0.44 14.89
C ASP A 256 0.51 -0.17 13.94
N LEU A 257 0.18 -0.14 12.65
CA LEU A 257 1.07 -0.68 11.62
C LEU A 257 2.33 0.18 11.44
N ALA A 258 2.20 1.50 11.56
CA ALA A 258 3.34 2.40 11.41
C ALA A 258 4.41 2.19 12.51
N ALA A 259 4.00 1.75 13.71
CA ALA A 259 4.91 1.41 14.79
C ALA A 259 5.86 0.24 14.45
N LEU A 260 5.51 -0.60 13.47
CA LEU A 260 6.34 -1.70 12.96
C LEU A 260 7.36 -1.26 11.88
N SER A 261 7.34 0.01 11.46
CA SER A 261 8.26 0.54 10.42
C SER A 261 9.74 0.27 10.70
N PRO A 262 10.25 0.37 11.94
CA PRO A 262 11.65 0.03 12.22
C PRO A 262 11.97 -1.44 11.90
N LEU A 263 11.07 -2.37 12.21
CA LEU A 263 11.25 -3.79 11.90
C LEU A 263 11.19 -4.05 10.39
N ALA A 264 10.28 -3.39 9.68
CA ALA A 264 10.15 -3.52 8.23
C ALA A 264 11.32 -2.88 7.46
N GLY A 265 12.09 -1.98 8.08
CA GLY A 265 13.16 -1.22 7.42
C GLY A 265 12.66 -0.20 6.40
N THR A 266 11.36 0.05 6.35
CA THR A 266 10.70 1.02 5.48
C THR A 266 9.50 1.62 6.21
N ALA A 267 9.11 2.83 5.83
CA ALA A 267 7.92 3.46 6.40
C ALA A 267 6.67 2.69 5.99
N LEU A 268 5.91 2.21 6.97
CA LEU A 268 4.64 1.54 6.78
C LEU A 268 3.47 2.54 6.88
N PRO A 269 2.33 2.25 6.24
CA PRO A 269 1.13 3.08 6.35
C PRO A 269 0.65 3.27 7.79
N ALA A 270 0.14 4.46 8.11
CA ALA A 270 -0.43 4.77 9.43
C ALA A 270 -1.85 4.21 9.54
N LEU A 271 -1.96 2.88 9.58
CA LEU A 271 -3.20 2.14 9.77
C LEU A 271 -3.26 1.59 11.19
N HIS A 272 -4.44 1.68 11.80
CA HIS A 272 -4.68 1.27 13.19
C HIS A 272 -5.68 0.13 13.27
N ASP A 273 -5.64 -0.61 14.39
CA ASP A 273 -6.60 -1.67 14.74
C ASP A 273 -6.79 -2.72 13.65
N ILE A 274 -5.69 -3.17 13.06
CA ILE A 274 -5.72 -4.19 12.01
C ILE A 274 -5.85 -5.57 12.64
N SER A 275 -6.85 -6.33 12.21
CA SER A 275 -6.94 -7.78 12.43
C SER A 275 -6.48 -8.52 11.18
N ILE A 276 -5.72 -9.60 11.36
CA ILE A 276 -5.26 -10.45 10.27
C ILE A 276 -5.53 -11.92 10.56
N GLN A 277 -6.00 -12.64 9.55
CA GLN A 277 -6.15 -14.10 9.57
C GLN A 277 -5.77 -14.62 8.17
N THR A 278 -4.95 -15.66 8.12
CA THR A 278 -4.58 -16.30 6.83
C THR A 278 -3.93 -17.65 7.07
N ASN A 279 -4.00 -18.53 6.08
CA ASN A 279 -3.15 -19.72 6.03
C ASN A 279 -1.96 -19.43 5.12
N VAL A 280 -0.78 -19.79 5.59
CA VAL A 280 0.51 -19.54 4.92
C VAL A 280 1.16 -20.87 4.61
N ALA A 281 1.54 -21.08 3.35
CA ALA A 281 2.23 -22.28 2.90
C ALA A 281 3.27 -21.92 1.83
N PRO A 282 4.29 -22.75 1.59
CA PRO A 282 5.14 -22.60 0.42
C PRO A 282 4.38 -22.98 -0.87
N PRO A 283 4.83 -22.59 -2.06
CA PRO A 283 4.29 -23.06 -3.33
C PRO A 283 4.37 -24.60 -3.44
N GLN A 284 3.45 -25.19 -4.21
CA GLN A 284 3.43 -26.64 -4.41
C GLN A 284 4.78 -27.13 -4.96
N GLY A 285 5.37 -28.14 -4.29
CA GLY A 285 6.67 -28.70 -4.66
C GLY A 285 7.87 -27.80 -4.39
N GLY A 286 7.64 -26.62 -3.76
CA GLY A 286 8.67 -25.64 -3.42
C GLY A 286 8.89 -25.48 -1.91
N THR A 287 9.71 -24.51 -1.58
CA THR A 287 10.01 -24.09 -0.21
C THR A 287 9.64 -22.62 -0.05
N TYR A 288 9.65 -22.10 1.18
CA TYR A 288 9.49 -20.66 1.44
C TYR A 288 10.55 -19.81 0.74
N ALA A 289 11.69 -20.37 0.38
CA ALA A 289 12.70 -19.70 -0.44
C ALA A 289 12.22 -19.39 -1.88
N ASN A 290 11.24 -20.15 -2.38
CA ASN A 290 10.66 -19.94 -3.71
C ASN A 290 9.47 -18.98 -3.69
N GLY A 291 8.78 -18.87 -2.54
CA GLY A 291 7.60 -18.02 -2.45
C GLY A 291 6.70 -18.34 -1.25
N ILE A 292 5.58 -17.64 -1.22
CA ILE A 292 4.57 -17.74 -0.16
C ILE A 292 3.19 -17.79 -0.81
N VAL A 293 2.38 -18.74 -0.39
CA VAL A 293 0.95 -18.84 -0.74
C VAL A 293 0.13 -18.47 0.48
N LEU A 294 -0.71 -17.47 0.35
CA LEU A 294 -1.68 -17.03 1.34
C LEU A 294 -3.06 -17.49 0.88
N THR A 295 -3.76 -18.24 1.71
CA THR A 295 -5.14 -18.65 1.45
C THR A 295 -6.05 -18.24 2.59
N ALA A 296 -7.32 -18.01 2.27
CA ALA A 296 -8.30 -17.50 3.22
C ALA A 296 -7.78 -16.25 3.97
N LEU A 297 -7.09 -15.37 3.24
CA LEU A 297 -6.66 -14.09 3.79
C LEU A 297 -7.87 -13.27 4.20
N HIS A 298 -7.84 -12.74 5.40
CA HIS A 298 -8.79 -11.76 5.91
C HIS A 298 -8.03 -10.70 6.69
N VAL A 299 -8.15 -9.47 6.24
CA VAL A 299 -7.59 -8.27 6.87
C VAL A 299 -8.75 -7.33 7.17
N GLY A 300 -9.04 -7.11 8.44
CA GLY A 300 -10.04 -6.15 8.89
C GLY A 300 -9.35 -4.91 9.45
N ALA A 301 -9.85 -3.72 9.08
CA ALA A 301 -9.41 -2.44 9.59
C ALA A 301 -10.58 -1.44 9.60
N PRO A 302 -10.54 -0.34 10.37
CA PRO A 302 -11.56 0.72 10.32
C PRO A 302 -11.71 1.33 8.92
N THR A 303 -10.68 1.21 8.07
CA THR A 303 -10.67 1.70 6.68
C THR A 303 -11.29 0.70 5.69
N GLY A 304 -11.76 -0.46 6.14
CA GLY A 304 -12.40 -1.50 5.32
C GLY A 304 -11.84 -2.89 5.56
N ASP A 305 -12.55 -3.87 5.04
CA ASP A 305 -12.17 -5.28 5.09
C ASP A 305 -11.65 -5.74 3.73
N LEU A 306 -10.63 -6.59 3.74
CA LEU A 306 -10.05 -7.21 2.55
C LEU A 306 -9.83 -8.70 2.80
N GLY A 307 -10.28 -9.54 1.89
CA GLY A 307 -10.08 -10.98 1.95
C GLY A 307 -9.75 -11.58 0.59
N GLY A 308 -9.33 -12.85 0.59
CA GLY A 308 -9.03 -13.58 -0.66
C GLY A 308 -7.83 -14.48 -0.57
N ASP A 309 -7.18 -14.69 -1.71
CA ASP A 309 -5.99 -15.53 -1.83
C ASP A 309 -4.89 -14.78 -2.57
N ALA A 310 -3.64 -15.02 -2.19
CA ALA A 310 -2.49 -14.41 -2.84
C ALA A 310 -1.31 -15.38 -2.91
N THR A 311 -0.53 -15.28 -3.97
CA THR A 311 0.73 -15.99 -4.14
C THR A 311 1.83 -14.98 -4.45
N VAL A 312 2.88 -15.00 -3.66
CA VAL A 312 4.07 -14.19 -3.85
C VAL A 312 5.21 -15.10 -4.24
N THR A 313 5.79 -14.92 -5.41
CA THR A 313 6.96 -15.67 -5.88
C THR A 313 8.20 -14.82 -5.68
N LEU A 314 9.17 -15.34 -4.91
CA LEU A 314 10.42 -14.66 -4.55
C LEU A 314 11.52 -14.86 -5.61
N ALA A 315 11.15 -14.71 -6.88
CA ALA A 315 12.11 -14.67 -7.99
C ALA A 315 12.36 -13.23 -8.41
N ALA A 316 13.40 -12.95 -9.15
CA ALA A 316 13.62 -11.63 -9.73
C ALA A 316 13.08 -11.59 -11.18
N PRO A 317 12.10 -10.72 -11.51
CA PRO A 317 11.40 -9.80 -10.63
C PRO A 317 10.44 -10.51 -9.64
N LEU A 318 10.14 -9.85 -8.51
CA LEU A 318 9.13 -10.32 -7.56
C LEU A 318 7.78 -10.41 -8.27
N ALA A 319 7.10 -11.57 -8.17
CA ALA A 319 5.80 -11.74 -8.81
C ALA A 319 4.69 -11.96 -7.79
N VAL A 320 3.58 -11.23 -7.95
CA VAL A 320 2.39 -11.30 -7.09
C VAL A 320 1.18 -11.71 -7.92
N ARG A 321 0.49 -12.76 -7.53
CA ARG A 321 -0.83 -13.13 -8.05
C ARG A 321 -1.83 -13.11 -6.92
N ALA A 322 -2.95 -12.40 -7.10
CA ALA A 322 -3.94 -12.29 -6.06
C ALA A 322 -5.37 -12.22 -6.62
N VAL A 323 -6.29 -12.79 -5.86
CA VAL A 323 -7.74 -12.60 -6.05
C VAL A 323 -8.29 -12.08 -4.74
N LEU A 324 -8.63 -10.79 -4.72
CA LEU A 324 -9.00 -10.07 -3.51
C LEU A 324 -10.43 -9.56 -3.60
N LYS A 325 -11.12 -9.59 -2.48
CA LYS A 325 -12.46 -9.03 -2.30
C LYS A 325 -12.44 -8.13 -1.08
N GLY A 326 -12.97 -6.93 -1.20
CA GLY A 326 -13.04 -5.98 -0.09
C GLY A 326 -14.46 -5.46 0.11
N THR A 327 -14.75 -5.04 1.34
CA THR A 327 -16.02 -4.41 1.71
C THR A 327 -15.78 -3.17 2.55
N ASN A 328 -16.64 -2.16 2.39
CA ASN A 328 -16.57 -0.88 3.12
C ASN A 328 -15.21 -0.17 3.04
N VAL A 329 -14.48 -0.38 1.95
CA VAL A 329 -13.15 0.21 1.76
C VAL A 329 -13.27 1.72 1.60
N ASP A 330 -12.39 2.46 2.29
CA ASP A 330 -12.24 3.90 2.21
C ASP A 330 -10.90 4.25 1.54
N PRO A 331 -10.86 4.43 0.21
CA PRO A 331 -9.62 4.72 -0.50
C PRO A 331 -8.96 6.05 -0.09
N ALA A 332 -9.78 7.04 0.32
CA ALA A 332 -9.25 8.34 0.75
C ALA A 332 -8.49 8.19 2.08
N ALA A 333 -9.05 7.44 3.04
CA ALA A 333 -8.39 7.13 4.29
C ALA A 333 -7.13 6.28 4.08
N LEU A 334 -7.17 5.30 3.17
CA LEU A 334 -5.99 4.49 2.81
C LEU A 334 -4.88 5.35 2.18
N MET A 335 -5.23 6.25 1.26
CA MET A 335 -4.26 7.16 0.64
C MET A 335 -3.68 8.16 1.64
N ALA A 336 -4.49 8.64 2.59
CA ALA A 336 -4.02 9.52 3.66
C ALA A 336 -3.08 8.82 4.64
N ALA A 337 -3.27 7.50 4.86
CA ALA A 337 -2.42 6.68 5.71
C ALA A 337 -1.06 6.35 5.08
N LEU A 338 -0.90 6.48 3.75
CA LEU A 338 0.38 6.21 3.09
C LEU A 338 1.46 7.19 3.55
N PRO A 339 2.69 6.70 3.79
CA PRO A 339 3.80 7.56 4.19
C PRO A 339 4.05 8.63 3.13
N ALA A 340 4.32 9.86 3.56
CA ALA A 340 4.71 10.93 2.65
C ALA A 340 6.02 10.55 1.94
N PRO A 341 6.15 10.80 0.63
CA PRO A 341 7.42 10.58 -0.07
C PRO A 341 8.51 11.41 0.61
N PRO A 342 9.74 10.88 0.69
CA PRO A 342 10.85 11.60 1.28
C PRO A 342 10.98 12.95 0.56
N ARG A 343 10.89 14.04 1.35
CA ARG A 343 11.06 15.39 0.83
C ARG A 343 12.47 15.46 0.27
N ALA A 344 12.61 15.72 -1.03
CA ALA A 344 13.91 16.00 -1.62
C ALA A 344 14.56 17.09 -0.77
N ALA A 345 15.73 16.80 -0.20
CA ALA A 345 16.48 17.78 0.57
C ALA A 345 16.67 19.00 -0.35
N PRO A 346 16.42 20.22 0.14
CA PRO A 346 16.69 21.41 -0.67
C PRO A 346 18.16 21.32 -1.08
N SER A 347 18.41 21.32 -2.40
CA SER A 347 19.77 21.40 -2.92
C SER A 347 20.46 22.55 -2.20
N PRO A 348 21.68 22.37 -1.66
CA PRO A 348 22.38 23.45 -1.00
C PRO A 348 22.51 24.58 -2.01
N ALA A 349 21.89 25.72 -1.72
CA ALA A 349 22.06 26.93 -2.49
C ALA A 349 23.57 27.23 -2.51
N VAL A 350 24.17 27.19 -3.71
CA VAL A 350 25.56 27.56 -3.91
C VAL A 350 25.65 29.04 -3.54
N SER A 351 26.10 29.31 -2.33
CA SER A 351 26.39 30.66 -1.85
C SER A 351 27.66 31.12 -2.52
N ASN A 352 27.51 31.77 -3.68
CA ASN A 352 28.59 32.62 -4.25
C ASN A 352 28.63 33.90 -3.40
N ALA A 353 29.34 33.86 -2.30
CA ALA A 353 29.71 35.05 -1.53
C ALA A 353 30.86 35.77 -2.28
N ALA A 354 30.53 36.84 -2.98
CA ALA A 354 31.51 37.87 -3.34
C ALA A 354 31.58 38.90 -2.19
N PRO A 355 32.78 39.46 -1.91
CA PRO A 355 33.01 40.36 -0.78
C PRO A 355 32.38 41.74 -0.97
N PRO A 356 32.08 42.48 0.12
CA PRO A 356 31.28 43.69 0.07
C PRO A 356 32.07 44.89 -0.36
N ALA A 357 31.58 45.62 -1.37
CA ALA A 357 31.97 47.00 -1.65
C ALA A 357 30.97 47.96 -1.00
N ALA A 358 31.51 49.04 -0.42
CA ALA A 358 30.85 49.99 0.43
C ALA A 358 29.73 50.79 -0.26
N ALA A 359 28.77 51.22 0.60
CA ALA A 359 27.53 51.93 0.31
C ALA A 359 27.69 53.33 -0.32
N PRO A 360 26.55 53.84 -0.92
CA PRO A 360 25.94 55.02 -0.34
C PRO A 360 24.44 54.87 -0.07
N THR A 361 24.05 55.50 0.99
CA THR A 361 22.68 55.64 1.54
C THR A 361 21.74 56.37 0.58
N MET A 362 20.56 55.77 0.33
CA MET A 362 19.37 56.43 -0.23
C MET A 362 18.13 56.11 0.61
N PRO A 363 17.12 57.02 0.63
CA PRO A 363 16.00 56.95 1.59
C PRO A 363 14.95 55.89 1.28
N PRO A 364 14.09 55.52 2.25
CA PRO A 364 13.22 54.36 2.14
C PRO A 364 12.08 54.58 1.15
N ALA A 365 12.11 53.83 0.07
CA ALA A 365 11.00 53.64 -0.85
C ALA A 365 10.12 52.51 -0.33
N GLY A 366 8.83 52.70 -0.49
CA GLY A 366 7.73 51.95 0.07
C GLY A 366 7.86 50.43 -0.03
N THR A 367 7.26 49.77 0.95
CA THR A 367 7.07 48.32 1.07
C THR A 367 6.55 47.70 -0.24
N ALA A 368 7.45 47.14 -1.02
CA ALA A 368 7.07 46.21 -2.07
C ALA A 368 6.47 44.98 -1.39
N GLN A 369 5.19 44.81 -1.54
CA GLN A 369 4.42 43.67 -1.14
C GLN A 369 5.08 42.44 -1.77
N ALA A 370 5.53 41.46 -0.96
CA ALA A 370 6.01 40.18 -1.42
C ALA A 370 5.00 39.59 -2.40
N PRO A 371 5.44 38.96 -3.52
CA PRO A 371 4.50 38.30 -4.43
C PRO A 371 3.63 37.33 -3.60
N GLY A 372 2.32 37.57 -3.62
CA GLY A 372 1.38 36.79 -2.85
C GLY A 372 1.60 35.30 -3.09
N ALA A 373 1.60 34.51 -2.05
CA ALA A 373 1.65 33.05 -2.12
C ALA A 373 0.64 32.60 -3.16
N LEU A 374 1.12 31.96 -4.23
CA LEU A 374 0.27 31.40 -5.28
C LEU A 374 -0.77 30.51 -4.59
N ALA A 375 -2.05 30.77 -4.83
CA ALA A 375 -3.12 29.94 -4.28
C ALA A 375 -2.86 28.47 -4.64
N PRO A 376 -3.05 27.52 -3.72
CA PRO A 376 -2.77 26.13 -3.98
C PRO A 376 -3.54 25.66 -5.21
N MET A 377 -2.87 25.08 -6.17
CA MET A 377 -3.46 24.57 -7.41
C MET A 377 -4.40 23.39 -7.13
N LEU A 378 -5.34 23.08 -8.03
CA LEU A 378 -6.32 21.99 -7.90
C LEU A 378 -5.68 20.63 -8.16
N ILE A 379 -4.81 20.56 -9.18
CA ILE A 379 -4.16 19.32 -9.61
C ILE A 379 -2.86 19.15 -8.82
N SER A 380 -2.70 18.00 -8.18
CA SER A 380 -1.57 17.69 -7.31
C SER A 380 -0.25 17.56 -8.08
N ASP A 381 0.85 18.01 -7.45
CA ASP A 381 2.23 17.77 -7.91
C ASP A 381 2.89 16.59 -7.19
N ARG A 382 2.13 15.81 -6.40
CA ARG A 382 2.69 14.63 -5.72
C ARG A 382 3.15 13.60 -6.74
N PRO A 383 4.42 13.12 -6.68
CA PRO A 383 4.92 12.11 -7.61
C PRO A 383 4.08 10.83 -7.58
N LEU A 384 3.85 10.27 -8.76
CA LEU A 384 3.24 8.96 -8.94
C LEU A 384 4.33 7.87 -8.89
N PRO A 385 4.04 6.66 -8.41
CA PRO A 385 5.05 5.62 -8.18
C PRO A 385 5.46 4.87 -9.45
N PHE A 386 5.56 5.53 -10.59
CA PHE A 386 5.92 4.90 -11.88
C PHE A 386 7.31 4.27 -11.88
N GLY A 387 8.25 4.84 -11.12
CA GLY A 387 9.61 4.32 -11.02
C GLY A 387 9.73 2.95 -10.33
N ASP A 388 8.71 2.53 -9.59
CA ASP A 388 8.68 1.25 -8.90
C ASP A 388 8.03 0.12 -9.72
N LEU A 389 7.33 0.45 -10.82
CA LEU A 389 6.64 -0.50 -11.69
C LEU A 389 7.55 -1.63 -12.23
N PRO A 390 8.81 -1.39 -12.64
CA PRO A 390 9.65 -2.45 -13.18
C PRO A 390 10.15 -3.48 -12.15
N ARG A 391 9.97 -3.20 -10.86
CA ARG A 391 10.50 -4.03 -9.77
C ARG A 391 9.63 -5.22 -9.44
N ILE A 392 8.38 -5.20 -9.88
CA ILE A 392 7.36 -6.16 -9.48
C ILE A 392 6.55 -6.57 -10.71
N ASP A 393 6.29 -7.86 -10.88
CA ASP A 393 5.23 -8.35 -11.75
C ASP A 393 3.98 -8.63 -10.90
N ALA A 394 2.80 -8.28 -11.40
CA ALA A 394 1.55 -8.50 -10.67
C ALA A 394 0.41 -8.91 -11.60
N ASP A 395 -0.42 -9.84 -11.13
CA ASP A 395 -1.70 -10.24 -11.72
C ASP A 395 -2.73 -10.27 -10.60
N VAL A 396 -3.52 -9.20 -10.47
CA VAL A 396 -4.42 -8.98 -9.34
C VAL A 396 -5.83 -8.77 -9.82
N ARG A 397 -6.75 -9.65 -9.39
CA ARG A 397 -8.20 -9.42 -9.53
C ARG A 397 -8.74 -8.87 -8.22
N LEU A 398 -9.31 -7.68 -8.30
CA LEU A 398 -9.84 -6.96 -7.15
C LEU A 398 -11.33 -6.68 -7.34
N THR A 399 -12.12 -7.02 -6.33
CA THR A 399 -13.55 -6.70 -6.29
C THR A 399 -13.85 -6.01 -4.97
N LEU A 400 -14.33 -4.77 -5.00
CA LEU A 400 -14.67 -3.97 -3.82
C LEU A 400 -16.16 -3.69 -3.80
N GLN A 401 -16.80 -3.90 -2.64
CA GLN A 401 -18.20 -3.58 -2.40
C GLN A 401 -18.33 -2.44 -1.40
N ASP A 402 -19.35 -1.63 -1.53
CA ASP A 402 -19.64 -0.51 -0.62
C ASP A 402 -18.46 0.45 -0.41
N THR A 403 -17.69 0.69 -1.48
CA THR A 403 -16.50 1.57 -1.45
C THR A 403 -16.90 3.01 -1.20
N LYS A 404 -16.34 3.65 -0.20
CA LYS A 404 -16.60 5.05 0.11
C LYS A 404 -15.91 5.97 -0.89
N VAL A 405 -16.63 6.95 -1.43
CA VAL A 405 -16.09 8.01 -2.30
C VAL A 405 -16.72 9.33 -1.89
N GLY A 406 -15.93 10.21 -1.29
CA GLY A 406 -16.45 11.46 -0.71
C GLY A 406 -17.52 11.19 0.33
N SER A 407 -18.72 11.80 0.14
CA SER A 407 -19.89 11.60 0.99
C SER A 407 -20.74 10.37 0.63
N GLY A 408 -20.44 9.72 -0.51
CA GLY A 408 -21.24 8.62 -1.06
C GLY A 408 -20.52 7.26 -1.05
N LYS A 409 -21.19 6.27 -1.66
CA LYS A 409 -20.68 4.92 -1.82
C LYS A 409 -20.84 4.43 -3.25
N ILE A 410 -19.83 3.75 -3.75
CA ILE A 410 -19.86 2.93 -4.96
C ILE A 410 -20.30 1.51 -4.56
N ALA A 411 -21.33 0.97 -5.21
CA ALA A 411 -21.86 -0.33 -4.86
C ALA A 411 -20.89 -1.47 -5.16
N LEU A 412 -20.26 -1.44 -6.36
CA LEU A 412 -19.29 -2.44 -6.79
C LEU A 412 -18.20 -1.76 -7.64
N LEU A 413 -16.96 -2.06 -7.33
CA LEU A 413 -15.80 -1.78 -8.18
C LEU A 413 -15.08 -3.09 -8.44
N SER A 414 -14.86 -3.42 -9.69
CA SER A 414 -14.08 -4.60 -10.07
C SER A 414 -13.02 -4.25 -11.09
N THR A 415 -11.85 -4.86 -10.93
CA THR A 415 -10.73 -4.67 -11.87
C THR A 415 -9.84 -5.89 -11.96
N HIS A 416 -9.23 -6.08 -13.12
CA HIS A 416 -8.11 -6.96 -13.32
C HIS A 416 -6.88 -6.11 -13.63
N ALA A 417 -5.95 -6.06 -12.70
CA ALA A 417 -4.69 -5.32 -12.79
C ALA A 417 -3.57 -6.28 -13.19
N VAL A 418 -2.93 -6.01 -14.31
CA VAL A 418 -1.75 -6.74 -14.79
C VAL A 418 -0.59 -5.77 -14.86
N LEU A 419 0.48 -6.07 -14.13
CA LEU A 419 1.75 -5.35 -14.19
C LEU A 419 2.82 -6.33 -14.65
N HIS A 420 3.41 -6.08 -15.80
CA HIS A 420 4.47 -6.91 -16.36
C HIS A 420 5.54 -6.05 -17.02
N ALA A 421 6.81 -6.30 -16.67
CA ALA A 421 7.96 -5.57 -17.21
C ALA A 421 7.79 -4.04 -17.15
N GLY A 422 7.17 -3.52 -16.09
CA GLY A 422 6.93 -2.10 -15.89
C GLY A 422 5.73 -1.50 -16.64
N HIS A 423 4.93 -2.32 -17.32
CA HIS A 423 3.68 -1.92 -17.96
C HIS A 423 2.49 -2.35 -17.10
N LEU A 424 1.72 -1.39 -16.62
CA LEU A 424 0.49 -1.59 -15.87
C LEU A 424 -0.73 -1.46 -16.79
N VAL A 425 -1.62 -2.44 -16.71
CA VAL A 425 -2.92 -2.43 -17.38
C VAL A 425 -4.00 -2.75 -16.36
N LEU A 426 -5.02 -1.91 -16.26
CA LEU A 426 -6.26 -2.17 -15.52
C LEU A 426 -7.36 -2.36 -16.56
N ASP A 427 -7.74 -3.60 -16.83
CA ASP A 427 -8.74 -3.94 -17.85
C ASP A 427 -9.46 -5.26 -17.50
N PRO A 428 -10.79 -5.24 -17.30
CA PRO A 428 -11.63 -4.06 -17.16
C PRO A 428 -11.41 -3.33 -15.82
N LEU A 429 -11.73 -2.04 -15.77
CA LEU A 429 -12.05 -1.31 -14.56
C LEU A 429 -13.56 -0.97 -14.63
N ALA A 430 -14.36 -1.76 -13.96
CA ALA A 430 -15.81 -1.65 -13.96
C ALA A 430 -16.31 -1.09 -12.63
N ILE A 431 -17.17 -0.09 -12.68
CA ILE A 431 -17.70 0.63 -11.52
C ILE A 431 -19.23 0.66 -11.61
N ASP A 432 -19.89 -0.05 -10.69
CA ASP A 432 -21.33 0.03 -10.49
C ASP A 432 -21.64 1.05 -9.39
N MET A 433 -22.34 2.10 -9.74
CA MET A 433 -22.73 3.14 -8.80
C MET A 433 -24.26 3.34 -8.85
N PRO A 434 -24.85 3.92 -7.80
CA PRO A 434 -26.25 4.34 -7.89
C PRO A 434 -26.45 5.25 -9.10
N GLY A 435 -27.27 4.80 -10.03
CA GLY A 435 -27.51 5.53 -11.28
C GLY A 435 -26.93 4.89 -12.54
N GLY A 436 -26.00 3.95 -12.45
CA GLY A 436 -25.49 3.28 -13.65
C GLY A 436 -24.12 2.65 -13.53
N HIS A 437 -23.60 2.28 -14.67
CA HIS A 437 -22.34 1.57 -14.84
C HIS A 437 -21.32 2.39 -15.61
N VAL A 438 -20.06 2.31 -15.20
CA VAL A 438 -18.91 2.93 -15.87
C VAL A 438 -17.87 1.86 -16.15
N ASP A 439 -17.51 1.71 -17.43
CA ASP A 439 -16.36 0.93 -17.87
C ASP A 439 -15.16 1.84 -18.12
N ALA A 440 -13.99 1.43 -17.66
CA ALA A 440 -12.75 2.12 -17.94
C ALA A 440 -11.61 1.13 -18.21
N THR A 441 -10.63 1.59 -18.96
CA THR A 441 -9.32 0.93 -19.11
C THR A 441 -8.25 1.94 -18.80
N VAL A 442 -7.32 1.57 -17.93
CA VAL A 442 -6.16 2.41 -17.56
C VAL A 442 -4.90 1.67 -17.96
N MET A 443 -4.00 2.36 -18.62
CA MET A 443 -2.66 1.87 -18.94
C MET A 443 -1.63 2.87 -18.41
N ALA A 444 -0.52 2.38 -17.87
CA ALA A 444 0.59 3.22 -17.46
C ALA A 444 1.90 2.44 -17.58
N ASP A 445 3.01 3.15 -17.71
CA ASP A 445 4.32 2.54 -17.75
C ASP A 445 5.37 3.26 -16.91
N ALA A 446 6.53 2.65 -16.78
CA ALA A 446 7.64 3.18 -15.99
C ALA A 446 8.22 4.50 -16.53
N SER A 447 7.97 4.86 -17.79
CA SER A 447 8.39 6.14 -18.37
C SER A 447 7.48 7.30 -17.97
N GLY A 448 6.34 6.99 -17.35
CA GLY A 448 5.30 7.95 -17.01
C GLY A 448 4.29 8.16 -18.12
N ALA A 449 4.29 7.35 -19.18
CA ALA A 449 3.22 7.37 -20.16
C ALA A 449 1.96 6.71 -19.55
N ALA A 450 0.81 7.36 -19.74
CA ALA A 450 -0.47 6.88 -19.25
C ALA A 450 -1.58 7.10 -20.28
N ALA A 451 -2.53 6.16 -20.33
CA ALA A 451 -3.73 6.24 -21.13
C ALA A 451 -4.96 5.88 -20.31
N LEU A 452 -6.07 6.55 -20.61
CA LEU A 452 -7.37 6.35 -19.95
C LEU A 452 -8.47 6.32 -21.01
N MET A 453 -9.19 5.22 -21.07
CA MET A 453 -10.46 5.11 -21.82
C MET A 453 -11.60 4.98 -20.83
N VAL A 454 -12.67 5.75 -21.00
CA VAL A 454 -13.88 5.71 -20.16
C VAL A 454 -15.11 5.63 -21.04
N ARG A 455 -16.06 4.79 -20.64
CA ARG A 455 -17.38 4.67 -21.21
C ARG A 455 -18.42 4.53 -20.12
N ALA A 456 -19.39 5.44 -20.13
CA ALA A 456 -20.55 5.39 -19.28
C ALA A 456 -21.76 5.73 -20.15
N PRO A 457 -22.44 4.71 -20.73
CA PRO A 457 -23.47 4.93 -21.72
C PRO A 457 -24.80 5.44 -21.14
N ALA A 458 -25.02 5.26 -19.85
CA ALA A 458 -26.26 5.65 -19.19
C ALA A 458 -26.08 5.80 -17.68
N LEU A 459 -25.80 7.01 -17.22
CA LEU A 459 -25.75 7.35 -15.80
C LEU A 459 -26.97 8.18 -15.42
N SER A 460 -27.89 7.62 -14.63
CA SER A 460 -29.03 8.36 -14.07
C SER A 460 -28.53 9.34 -13.01
N ILE A 461 -28.68 10.64 -13.27
CA ILE A 461 -28.10 11.70 -12.43
C ILE A 461 -28.72 11.70 -11.03
N GLN A 462 -30.03 11.54 -10.89
CA GLN A 462 -30.73 11.66 -9.60
C GLN A 462 -30.26 10.59 -8.58
N PRO A 463 -30.23 9.27 -8.86
CA PRO A 463 -29.72 8.29 -7.92
C PRO A 463 -28.25 8.55 -7.57
N MET A 464 -27.45 9.05 -8.53
CA MET A 464 -26.06 9.41 -8.31
C MET A 464 -25.94 10.58 -7.32
N LEU A 465 -26.65 11.70 -7.57
CA LEU A 465 -26.62 12.86 -6.67
C LEU A 465 -27.09 12.50 -5.26
N SER A 466 -28.21 11.74 -5.17
CA SER A 466 -28.74 11.30 -3.87
C SER A 466 -27.75 10.44 -3.10
N ALA A 467 -27.02 9.55 -3.77
CA ALA A 467 -26.00 8.69 -3.16
C ALA A 467 -24.80 9.48 -2.62
N PHE A 468 -24.52 10.65 -3.21
CA PHE A 468 -23.44 11.55 -2.77
C PHE A 468 -23.94 12.70 -1.90
N ASN A 469 -25.20 12.66 -1.43
CA ASN A 469 -25.85 13.71 -0.65
C ASN A 469 -25.83 15.10 -1.31
N GLU A 470 -25.82 15.12 -2.64
CA GLU A 470 -25.87 16.37 -3.41
C GLU A 470 -27.33 16.73 -3.76
N PRO A 471 -27.65 18.03 -3.90
CA PRO A 471 -29.01 18.47 -4.21
C PRO A 471 -29.51 17.96 -5.56
N ASP A 472 -30.78 17.59 -5.66
CA ASP A 472 -31.50 17.17 -6.87
C ASP A 472 -31.70 18.33 -7.89
N GLY A 473 -30.61 18.97 -8.30
CA GLY A 473 -30.68 20.11 -9.21
C GLY A 473 -30.93 19.76 -10.67
N VAL A 474 -30.57 18.54 -11.09
CA VAL A 474 -30.68 18.06 -12.48
C VAL A 474 -31.17 16.64 -12.49
N LEU A 475 -32.13 16.31 -13.36
CA LEU A 475 -32.61 14.97 -13.66
C LEU A 475 -32.26 14.62 -15.09
N GLY A 476 -32.02 13.34 -15.34
CA GLY A 476 -31.76 12.82 -16.68
C GLY A 476 -30.72 11.73 -16.69
N THR A 477 -30.43 11.25 -17.88
CA THR A 477 -29.41 10.23 -18.12
C THR A 477 -28.21 10.87 -18.81
N LEU A 478 -27.05 10.75 -18.18
CA LEU A 478 -25.78 11.25 -18.65
C LEU A 478 -25.00 10.16 -19.36
N GLU A 479 -24.43 10.48 -20.50
CA GLU A 479 -23.51 9.66 -21.26
C GLU A 479 -22.13 10.30 -21.19
N VAL A 480 -21.10 9.51 -20.83
CA VAL A 480 -19.71 9.98 -20.76
C VAL A 480 -18.82 9.09 -21.61
N LYS A 481 -17.94 9.69 -22.36
CA LYS A 481 -16.93 9.00 -23.17
C LYS A 481 -15.63 9.79 -23.14
N ALA A 482 -14.51 9.11 -22.86
CA ALA A 482 -13.20 9.71 -22.93
C ALA A 482 -12.17 8.74 -23.49
N ASP A 483 -11.21 9.27 -24.24
CA ASP A 483 -10.03 8.57 -24.74
C ASP A 483 -8.87 9.57 -24.62
N LEU A 484 -8.06 9.38 -23.59
CA LEU A 484 -7.02 10.33 -23.17
C LEU A 484 -5.69 9.60 -23.01
N ARG A 485 -4.62 10.27 -23.38
CA ARG A 485 -3.24 9.80 -23.17
C ARG A 485 -2.35 10.99 -22.81
N GLY A 486 -1.34 10.72 -22.01
CA GLY A 486 -0.40 11.75 -21.60
C GLY A 486 0.86 11.14 -21.02
N THR A 487 1.83 12.01 -20.70
CA THR A 487 3.11 11.61 -20.11
C THR A 487 3.46 12.53 -18.96
N GLY A 488 3.86 11.96 -17.83
CA GLY A 488 4.25 12.76 -16.66
C GLY A 488 4.41 11.92 -15.42
N THR A 489 5.27 12.35 -14.53
CA THR A 489 5.53 11.68 -13.25
C THR A 489 4.66 12.21 -12.10
N THR A 490 3.86 13.23 -12.34
CA THR A 490 2.90 13.80 -11.39
C THR A 490 1.54 13.97 -12.07
N PRO A 491 0.42 14.02 -11.34
CA PRO A 491 -0.89 14.31 -11.91
C PRO A 491 -0.92 15.60 -12.74
N ARG A 492 -0.21 16.65 -12.29
CA ARG A 492 -0.09 17.91 -13.05
C ARG A 492 0.69 17.73 -14.34
N ALA A 493 1.84 17.05 -14.30
CA ALA A 493 2.62 16.77 -15.50
C ALA A 493 1.81 15.96 -16.52
N LEU A 494 1.06 14.95 -16.06
CA LEU A 494 0.11 14.22 -16.90
C LEU A 494 -0.96 15.15 -17.48
N ALA A 495 -1.60 15.97 -16.66
CA ALA A 495 -2.64 16.91 -17.12
C ALA A 495 -2.12 17.89 -18.15
N SER A 496 -0.89 18.40 -18.00
CA SER A 496 -0.26 19.34 -18.94
C SER A 496 0.17 18.72 -20.28
N SER A 497 0.22 17.39 -20.35
CA SER A 497 0.60 16.63 -21.55
C SER A 497 -0.56 15.88 -22.19
N LEU A 498 -1.78 16.00 -21.65
CA LEU A 498 -2.93 15.23 -22.13
C LEU A 498 -3.27 15.53 -23.60
N ASP A 499 -3.34 14.49 -24.39
CA ASP A 499 -3.88 14.45 -25.73
C ASP A 499 -5.12 13.55 -25.77
N GLY A 500 -6.06 13.84 -26.67
CA GLY A 500 -7.21 12.97 -26.86
C GLY A 500 -8.55 13.67 -26.92
N LYS A 501 -9.59 13.02 -26.45
CA LYS A 501 -10.96 13.47 -26.60
C LYS A 501 -11.77 13.14 -25.35
N ALA A 502 -12.64 14.07 -24.92
CA ALA A 502 -13.61 13.85 -23.85
C ALA A 502 -14.98 14.39 -24.28
N GLY A 503 -16.03 13.66 -23.98
CA GLY A 503 -17.39 14.03 -24.33
C GLY A 503 -18.39 13.68 -23.24
N LEU A 504 -19.40 14.55 -23.12
CA LEU A 504 -20.50 14.40 -22.19
C LEU A 504 -21.78 14.76 -22.94
N ALA A 505 -22.78 13.88 -22.91
CA ALA A 505 -24.06 14.05 -23.56
C ALA A 505 -25.19 13.74 -22.59
N LEU A 506 -26.25 14.57 -22.61
CA LEU A 506 -27.49 14.33 -21.91
C LEU A 506 -28.63 14.77 -22.83
N ALA A 507 -29.63 13.94 -22.98
CA ALA A 507 -30.83 14.26 -23.72
C ALA A 507 -32.06 14.02 -22.82
N ASN A 508 -33.09 14.89 -22.95
CA ASN A 508 -34.38 14.73 -22.31
C ASN A 508 -34.33 14.65 -20.78
N GLY A 509 -33.74 15.67 -20.15
CA GLY A 509 -33.68 15.82 -18.71
C GLY A 509 -34.57 16.93 -18.16
N GLU A 510 -34.39 17.25 -16.89
CA GLU A 510 -34.98 18.39 -16.21
C GLU A 510 -33.94 19.13 -15.38
N ILE A 511 -34.09 20.42 -15.21
CA ILE A 511 -33.20 21.25 -14.37
C ILE A 511 -34.04 22.12 -13.44
N ASP A 512 -33.63 22.24 -12.17
CA ASP A 512 -34.25 23.12 -11.21
C ASP A 512 -34.06 24.59 -11.65
N ASN A 513 -35.13 25.35 -11.65
CA ASN A 513 -35.09 26.77 -12.03
C ASN A 513 -34.20 27.61 -11.12
N ARG A 514 -34.06 27.22 -9.83
CA ARG A 514 -33.14 27.90 -8.90
C ARG A 514 -31.69 27.73 -9.32
N LEU A 515 -31.33 26.51 -9.81
CA LEU A 515 -30.00 26.27 -10.31
C LEU A 515 -29.71 27.06 -11.57
N LEU A 516 -30.67 27.14 -12.51
CA LEU A 516 -30.57 28.01 -13.69
C LEU A 516 -30.35 29.47 -13.32
N VAL A 517 -31.12 29.99 -12.37
CA VAL A 517 -30.99 31.37 -11.88
C VAL A 517 -29.60 31.57 -11.22
N ALA A 518 -29.16 30.62 -10.38
CA ALA A 518 -27.84 30.70 -9.72
C ALA A 518 -26.70 30.68 -10.72
N MET A 519 -26.79 29.88 -11.77
CA MET A 519 -25.78 29.84 -12.85
C MET A 519 -25.76 31.15 -13.64
N LEU A 520 -26.95 31.69 -13.99
CA LEU A 520 -27.08 32.94 -14.76
C LEU A 520 -26.60 34.17 -13.94
N SER A 521 -26.93 34.24 -12.67
CA SER A 521 -26.48 35.33 -11.80
C SER A 521 -24.96 35.40 -11.61
N ARG A 522 -24.27 34.27 -11.70
CA ARG A 522 -22.81 34.21 -11.69
C ARG A 522 -22.16 34.59 -13.01
N ILE A 523 -22.82 34.26 -14.13
CA ILE A 523 -22.30 34.51 -15.48
C ILE A 523 -22.64 35.93 -15.96
N ALA A 524 -23.82 36.43 -15.66
CA ALA A 524 -24.32 37.77 -16.03
C ALA A 524 -25.10 38.37 -14.87
N PRO A 525 -24.44 38.97 -13.87
CA PRO A 525 -25.10 39.57 -12.71
C PRO A 525 -26.10 40.66 -13.08
N GLU A 526 -25.97 41.29 -14.24
CA GLU A 526 -26.86 42.26 -14.79
C GLU A 526 -28.08 41.67 -15.54
N ALA A 527 -28.15 40.33 -15.68
CA ALA A 527 -29.25 39.62 -16.33
C ALA A 527 -30.46 39.41 -15.39
N GLY A 528 -30.65 40.24 -14.38
CA GLY A 528 -31.78 40.22 -13.44
C GLY A 528 -33.18 40.41 -14.05
N PHE A 529 -33.27 40.58 -15.38
CA PHE A 529 -34.52 40.67 -16.12
C PHE A 529 -35.18 39.33 -16.48
N LEU A 530 -34.48 38.20 -16.21
CA LEU A 530 -35.08 36.86 -16.34
C LEU A 530 -35.82 36.55 -15.05
N ASP A 531 -37.08 36.99 -14.94
CA ASP A 531 -37.96 36.66 -13.82
C ASP A 531 -38.37 35.17 -13.89
N LEU A 532 -37.38 34.32 -13.72
CA LEU A 532 -37.55 32.88 -13.46
C LEU A 532 -37.78 32.64 -11.96
N SER A 533 -37.56 33.63 -11.14
CA SER A 533 -37.67 33.57 -9.68
C SER A 533 -39.08 33.31 -9.15
N GLY A 534 -40.12 33.69 -9.93
CA GLY A 534 -41.52 33.42 -9.59
C GLY A 534 -42.04 32.02 -9.89
N LYS A 535 -41.29 31.17 -10.61
CA LYS A 535 -41.69 29.80 -10.93
C LYS A 535 -40.87 28.79 -10.12
N ALA A 536 -41.36 28.50 -8.92
CA ALA A 536 -40.93 27.29 -8.23
C ALA A 536 -41.22 26.09 -9.14
N GLY A 537 -40.19 25.29 -9.49
CA GLY A 537 -40.37 24.13 -10.36
C GLY A 537 -39.13 23.81 -11.17
N ARG A 538 -39.29 22.87 -12.10
CA ARG A 538 -38.26 22.43 -13.02
C ARG A 538 -38.56 22.84 -14.43
N SER A 539 -37.53 23.10 -15.21
CA SER A 539 -37.59 23.32 -16.64
C SER A 539 -37.10 22.11 -17.40
N ALA A 540 -37.78 21.78 -18.51
CA ALA A 540 -37.30 20.70 -19.39
C ALA A 540 -35.91 21.06 -19.94
N LEU A 541 -34.96 20.16 -19.74
CA LEU A 541 -33.59 20.19 -20.25
C LEU A 541 -33.55 19.31 -21.50
N ARG A 542 -33.58 19.93 -22.66
CA ARG A 542 -33.64 19.21 -23.94
C ARG A 542 -32.34 18.50 -24.21
N CYS A 543 -31.20 19.17 -24.05
CA CYS A 543 -29.90 18.55 -24.14
C CYS A 543 -28.78 19.33 -23.42
N VAL A 544 -27.78 18.57 -23.03
CA VAL A 544 -26.44 19.07 -22.72
C VAL A 544 -25.48 18.34 -23.62
N ALA A 545 -24.58 19.05 -24.28
CA ALA A 545 -23.53 18.47 -25.08
C ALA A 545 -22.21 19.20 -24.81
N VAL A 546 -21.20 18.49 -24.37
CA VAL A 546 -19.83 18.99 -24.19
C VAL A 546 -18.90 18.08 -24.94
N ARG A 547 -18.04 18.64 -25.77
CA ARG A 547 -16.96 17.94 -26.45
C ARG A 547 -15.68 18.74 -26.29
N ALA A 548 -14.66 18.11 -25.74
CA ALA A 548 -13.31 18.67 -25.66
C ALA A 548 -12.35 17.81 -26.50
N ASP A 549 -11.60 18.44 -27.35
CA ASP A 549 -10.43 17.86 -28.01
C ASP A 549 -9.18 18.39 -27.29
N LEU A 550 -8.36 17.50 -26.76
CA LEU A 550 -7.19 17.83 -25.96
C LEU A 550 -5.93 17.70 -26.80
N ALA A 551 -5.07 18.69 -26.71
CA ALA A 551 -3.74 18.68 -27.30
C ALA A 551 -2.77 19.36 -26.33
N HIS A 552 -1.73 18.62 -25.92
CA HIS A 552 -0.71 19.11 -24.97
C HIS A 552 -1.30 19.79 -23.73
N GLY A 553 -2.29 19.14 -23.10
CA GLY A 553 -2.94 19.62 -21.90
C GLY A 553 -3.93 20.78 -22.09
N VAL A 554 -4.11 21.26 -23.31
CA VAL A 554 -5.10 22.28 -23.64
C VAL A 554 -6.33 21.63 -24.24
N ALA A 555 -7.46 21.73 -23.56
CA ALA A 555 -8.76 21.27 -24.01
C ALA A 555 -9.46 22.33 -24.82
N ASP A 556 -9.66 22.12 -26.12
CA ASP A 556 -10.45 22.95 -27.02
C ASP A 556 -11.89 22.43 -27.05
N LEU A 557 -12.84 23.25 -26.63
CA LEU A 557 -14.26 22.91 -26.55
C LEU A 557 -14.92 22.99 -27.95
N ARG A 558 -15.04 21.84 -28.62
CA ARG A 558 -15.66 21.69 -29.94
C ARG A 558 -17.19 21.73 -29.89
N ALA A 559 -17.77 21.34 -28.77
CA ALA A 559 -19.19 21.49 -28.46
C ALA A 559 -19.31 21.97 -27.01
N LEU A 560 -20.11 22.99 -26.82
CA LEU A 560 -20.57 23.43 -25.50
C LEU A 560 -22.00 23.97 -25.68
N LEU A 561 -22.96 23.12 -25.31
CA LEU A 561 -24.38 23.44 -25.45
C LEU A 561 -25.12 23.00 -24.19
N LEU A 562 -25.96 23.89 -23.66
CA LEU A 562 -27.02 23.56 -22.71
C LEU A 562 -28.29 24.18 -23.29
N ASP A 563 -29.32 23.36 -23.54
CA ASP A 563 -30.58 23.79 -24.12
C ASP A 563 -31.76 23.40 -23.23
N THR A 564 -32.39 24.40 -22.67
CA THR A 564 -33.63 24.28 -21.87
C THR A 564 -34.75 25.06 -22.55
N VAL A 565 -35.99 24.92 -22.09
CA VAL A 565 -37.09 25.70 -22.61
C VAL A 565 -36.84 27.21 -22.48
N PRO A 566 -36.45 27.77 -21.29
CA PRO A 566 -36.25 29.21 -21.14
C PRO A 566 -34.88 29.72 -21.59
N LEU A 567 -33.87 28.87 -21.67
CA LEU A 567 -32.50 29.27 -21.92
C LEU A 567 -31.75 28.33 -22.82
N ARG A 568 -31.05 28.86 -23.82
CA ARG A 568 -30.04 28.14 -24.59
C ARG A 568 -28.69 28.80 -24.33
N LEU A 569 -27.71 28.02 -23.91
CA LEU A 569 -26.34 28.45 -23.72
C LEU A 569 -25.45 27.70 -24.71
N THR A 570 -24.82 28.41 -25.62
CA THR A 570 -23.78 27.89 -26.49
C THR A 570 -22.47 28.56 -26.19
N GLY A 571 -21.37 27.94 -26.57
CA GLY A 571 -20.06 28.53 -26.34
C GLY A 571 -18.94 27.68 -26.89
N GLY A 572 -17.73 28.15 -26.62
CA GLY A 572 -16.48 27.48 -26.96
C GLY A 572 -15.31 28.19 -26.30
N GLY A 573 -14.14 27.69 -26.56
CA GLY A 573 -12.90 28.24 -25.97
C GLY A 573 -12.01 27.15 -25.48
N THR A 574 -11.02 27.52 -24.66
CA THR A 574 -9.96 26.62 -24.22
C THR A 574 -9.86 26.55 -22.70
N ILE A 575 -9.45 25.38 -22.21
CA ILE A 575 -9.08 25.13 -20.81
C ILE A 575 -7.67 24.56 -20.81
N ASP A 576 -6.74 25.25 -20.19
CA ASP A 576 -5.36 24.79 -19.97
C ASP A 576 -5.30 24.05 -18.62
N LEU A 577 -5.09 22.74 -18.68
CA LEU A 577 -5.06 21.88 -17.49
C LEU A 577 -3.72 22.00 -16.75
N GLY A 578 -2.63 22.29 -17.46
CA GLY A 578 -1.30 22.46 -16.86
C GLY A 578 -1.21 23.72 -16.01
N GLN A 579 -1.76 24.84 -16.54
CA GLN A 579 -1.79 26.12 -15.86
C GLN A 579 -3.07 26.33 -15.03
N GLU A 580 -4.03 25.40 -15.12
CA GLU A 580 -5.36 25.49 -14.49
C GLU A 580 -6.09 26.82 -14.84
N THR A 581 -6.01 27.23 -16.11
CA THR A 581 -6.65 28.44 -16.58
C THR A 581 -7.70 28.15 -17.64
N LEU A 582 -8.64 29.07 -17.81
CA LEU A 582 -9.69 28.95 -18.80
C LEU A 582 -9.92 30.29 -19.55
N ALA A 583 -10.31 30.17 -20.82
CA ALA A 583 -10.69 31.25 -21.68
C ALA A 583 -11.89 30.81 -22.53
N LEU A 584 -13.09 31.06 -22.02
CA LEU A 584 -14.34 30.66 -22.68
C LEU A 584 -15.13 31.87 -23.13
N ARG A 585 -15.82 31.72 -24.27
CA ARG A 585 -16.83 32.68 -24.73
C ARG A 585 -18.18 31.96 -24.79
N LEU A 586 -19.12 32.45 -23.99
CA LEU A 586 -20.46 31.92 -23.86
C LEU A 586 -21.47 32.87 -24.50
N LEU A 587 -22.47 32.29 -25.15
CA LEU A 587 -23.58 32.96 -25.82
C LEU A 587 -24.90 32.48 -25.21
N PRO A 588 -25.30 33.03 -24.05
CA PRO A 588 -26.61 32.71 -23.48
C PRO A 588 -27.70 33.38 -24.34
N LEU A 589 -28.73 32.63 -24.69
CA LEU A 589 -29.93 33.08 -25.35
C LEU A 589 -31.14 32.81 -24.46
N ALA A 590 -31.64 33.83 -23.82
CA ALA A 590 -32.86 33.76 -23.05
C ALA A 590 -34.08 33.89 -23.98
N ARG A 591 -35.03 32.94 -23.86
CA ARG A 591 -36.26 32.90 -24.65
C ARG A 591 -37.39 33.55 -23.85
N ILE A 592 -37.92 34.69 -24.33
CA ILE A 592 -39.03 35.43 -23.70
C ILE A 592 -40.17 35.52 -24.74
N GLY A 593 -41.13 34.57 -24.66
CA GLY A 593 -42.17 34.46 -25.70
C GLY A 593 -41.55 34.12 -27.06
N ALA A 594 -41.91 34.93 -28.11
CA ALA A 594 -41.37 34.77 -29.47
C ALA A 594 -40.03 35.48 -29.69
N THR A 595 -39.49 36.17 -28.67
CA THR A 595 -38.24 36.95 -28.77
C THR A 595 -37.11 36.29 -27.97
N GLY A 596 -35.87 36.55 -28.36
CA GLY A 596 -34.68 36.07 -27.66
C GLY A 596 -33.73 37.19 -27.35
N LEU A 597 -33.14 37.19 -26.16
CA LEU A 597 -32.08 38.13 -25.73
C LEU A 597 -30.80 37.39 -25.53
N SER A 598 -29.73 37.85 -26.17
CA SER A 598 -28.40 37.25 -26.06
C SER A 598 -27.35 38.30 -25.74
N VAL A 599 -26.56 38.06 -24.72
CA VAL A 599 -25.41 38.91 -24.35
C VAL A 599 -24.17 38.03 -24.24
N PRO A 600 -23.18 38.18 -25.12
CA PRO A 600 -21.96 37.41 -25.05
C PRO A 600 -21.21 37.65 -23.74
N VAL A 601 -20.73 36.56 -23.12
CA VAL A 601 -19.96 36.61 -21.86
C VAL A 601 -18.63 35.91 -22.06
N ASN A 602 -17.53 36.58 -21.73
CA ASN A 602 -16.21 36.00 -21.69
C ASN A 602 -15.90 35.55 -20.27
N ILE A 603 -15.48 34.29 -20.09
CA ILE A 603 -15.03 33.76 -18.83
C ILE A 603 -13.53 33.51 -18.93
N ARG A 604 -12.74 34.12 -18.05
CA ARG A 604 -11.29 34.00 -18.00
C ARG A 604 -10.80 33.85 -16.56
N GLY A 605 -9.59 33.36 -16.37
CA GLY A 605 -8.95 33.25 -15.07
C GLY A 605 -8.56 31.82 -14.75
N THR A 606 -8.40 31.51 -13.45
CA THR A 606 -8.07 30.16 -13.01
C THR A 606 -9.33 29.30 -12.83
N LEU A 607 -9.19 27.98 -12.92
CA LEU A 607 -10.29 27.04 -12.67
C LEU A 607 -10.91 27.24 -11.27
N ARG A 608 -10.10 27.68 -10.30
CA ARG A 608 -10.53 27.92 -8.92
C ARG A 608 -11.25 29.27 -8.74
N ALA A 609 -10.89 30.26 -9.56
CA ALA A 609 -11.44 31.63 -9.48
C ALA A 609 -11.74 32.17 -10.88
N PRO A 610 -12.74 31.63 -11.58
CA PRO A 610 -13.15 32.12 -12.89
C PRO A 610 -13.78 33.52 -12.75
N LYS A 611 -13.44 34.42 -13.68
CA LYS A 611 -14.01 35.79 -13.75
C LYS A 611 -14.82 35.90 -15.04
N ALA A 612 -16.09 36.25 -14.90
CA ALA A 612 -16.98 36.54 -16.01
C ALA A 612 -17.00 38.04 -16.33
N ALA A 613 -16.98 38.36 -17.59
CA ALA A 613 -17.12 39.75 -18.07
C ALA A 613 -17.98 39.76 -19.32
N VAL A 614 -18.91 40.70 -19.39
CA VAL A 614 -19.75 40.92 -20.58
C VAL A 614 -18.86 41.46 -21.71
N ASP A 615 -19.01 40.87 -22.91
CA ASP A 615 -18.27 41.29 -24.10
C ASP A 615 -18.91 42.53 -24.70
N THR A 616 -18.42 43.71 -24.30
CA THR A 616 -18.87 44.99 -24.81
C THR A 616 -18.16 45.43 -26.09
N ALA A 617 -17.20 44.67 -26.59
CA ALA A 617 -16.34 45.08 -27.70
C ALA A 617 -17.01 44.99 -29.10
N GLY A 618 -18.23 44.42 -29.19
CA GLY A 618 -18.89 44.18 -30.47
C GLY A 618 -19.59 45.40 -31.10
N ASN A 619 -19.99 46.40 -30.34
CA ASN A 619 -20.56 47.67 -30.85
C ASN A 619 -20.36 48.79 -29.81
N GLY A 620 -19.44 49.65 -30.07
CA GLY A 620 -18.91 50.70 -29.18
C GLY A 620 -19.89 51.81 -28.77
N LYS A 621 -21.01 51.49 -28.23
CA LYS A 621 -21.89 52.46 -27.53
C LYS A 621 -22.69 51.70 -26.47
N GLY A 622 -22.50 52.05 -25.22
CA GLY A 622 -23.07 51.48 -24.01
C GLY A 622 -24.48 50.88 -24.05
N LEU A 623 -25.14 50.67 -22.92
CA LEU A 623 -26.47 50.04 -22.76
C LEU A 623 -27.51 50.39 -23.85
N GLY A 624 -27.42 51.59 -24.46
CA GLY A 624 -28.23 51.96 -25.62
C GLY A 624 -28.01 51.15 -26.89
N GLY A 625 -26.79 50.62 -27.12
CA GLY A 625 -26.49 49.75 -28.27
C GLY A 625 -27.02 48.32 -28.13
N ILE A 626 -27.17 47.85 -26.89
CA ILE A 626 -27.76 46.54 -26.59
C ILE A 626 -29.25 46.55 -26.87
N VAL A 627 -29.95 47.63 -26.49
CA VAL A 627 -31.37 47.82 -26.75
C VAL A 627 -31.65 48.01 -28.25
N MET A 628 -30.84 48.75 -28.98
CA MET A 628 -30.99 48.96 -30.40
C MET A 628 -30.58 47.72 -31.21
N GLY A 629 -29.63 46.91 -30.73
CA GLY A 629 -29.30 45.59 -31.33
C GLY A 629 -30.46 44.59 -31.16
N ALA A 630 -31.17 44.64 -30.04
CA ALA A 630 -32.37 43.85 -29.80
C ALA A 630 -33.56 44.32 -30.68
N LEU A 631 -33.68 45.62 -30.97
CA LEU A 631 -34.71 46.17 -31.84
C LEU A 631 -34.39 46.04 -33.34
N GLY A 632 -33.09 45.88 -33.71
CA GLY A 632 -32.68 45.58 -35.07
C GLY A 632 -32.62 44.07 -35.39
N ALA A 633 -32.89 43.23 -34.42
CA ALA A 633 -32.78 41.76 -34.50
C ALA A 633 -33.98 41.09 -35.22
N ASP A 634 -34.97 41.86 -35.74
CA ASP A 634 -35.99 41.27 -36.60
C ASP A 634 -35.41 40.53 -37.81
N ARG A 635 -34.18 40.84 -38.23
CA ARG A 635 -33.45 40.09 -39.25
C ARG A 635 -32.58 38.96 -38.72
N LEU A 636 -32.19 38.97 -37.44
CA LEU A 636 -31.47 37.90 -36.81
C LEU A 636 -32.36 36.84 -36.14
N ILE A 637 -33.58 37.23 -35.79
CA ILE A 637 -34.61 36.34 -35.23
C ILE A 637 -35.48 35.66 -36.33
N ALA A 638 -35.50 36.22 -37.54
CA ALA A 638 -36.11 35.58 -38.71
C ALA A 638 -35.38 34.31 -39.22
N GLY A 639 -34.37 33.88 -38.52
CA GLY A 639 -33.79 32.53 -38.60
C GLY A 639 -34.66 31.50 -37.88
N ALA A 640 -35.98 31.52 -38.04
CA ALA A 640 -36.91 30.44 -37.64
C ALA A 640 -36.65 29.12 -38.38
N GLY A 641 -35.57 29.04 -39.15
CA GLY A 641 -35.00 27.86 -39.73
C GLY A 641 -33.65 27.47 -39.16
N GLN A 642 -33.22 28.00 -38.00
CA GLN A 642 -31.99 27.54 -37.38
C GLN A 642 -32.19 26.09 -36.97
N LYS A 643 -31.57 25.18 -37.75
CA LYS A 643 -31.55 23.73 -37.49
C LYS A 643 -31.37 23.51 -35.99
N ASP A 644 -32.17 22.64 -35.43
CA ASP A 644 -32.10 22.23 -34.05
C ASP A 644 -30.73 21.62 -33.79
N GLY A 645 -29.72 22.45 -33.46
CA GLY A 645 -28.31 22.04 -33.32
C GLY A 645 -28.06 21.11 -32.14
N CYS A 646 -29.10 20.75 -31.39
CA CYS A 646 -28.98 19.86 -30.23
C CYS A 646 -28.61 18.44 -30.66
N ALA A 647 -29.25 17.89 -31.70
CA ALA A 647 -28.95 16.54 -32.21
C ALA A 647 -27.51 16.45 -32.76
N GLU A 648 -27.07 17.46 -33.51
CA GLU A 648 -25.71 17.54 -34.05
C GLU A 648 -24.66 17.65 -32.94
N GLN A 649 -24.88 18.49 -31.94
CA GLN A 649 -23.95 18.68 -30.81
C GLN A 649 -23.91 17.44 -29.92
N LEU A 650 -25.01 16.74 -29.68
CA LEU A 650 -25.04 15.46 -28.99
C LEU A 650 -24.26 14.39 -29.76
N GLN A 651 -24.34 14.34 -31.06
CA GLN A 651 -23.57 13.41 -31.90
C GLN A 651 -22.07 13.71 -31.80
N LEU A 652 -21.65 14.99 -31.81
CA LEU A 652 -20.29 15.37 -31.58
C LEU A 652 -19.80 14.95 -30.20
N ALA A 653 -20.58 15.18 -29.15
CA ALA A 653 -20.25 14.80 -27.78
C ALA A 653 -20.12 13.28 -27.61
N ARG A 654 -20.88 12.50 -28.35
CA ARG A 654 -20.82 11.02 -28.38
C ARG A 654 -19.72 10.45 -29.27
N PHE A 655 -18.90 11.28 -29.90
CA PHE A 655 -17.85 10.88 -30.86
C PHE A 655 -18.43 10.25 -32.16
N GLY A 656 -19.65 10.63 -32.51
CA GLY A 656 -20.38 10.07 -33.65
C GLY A 656 -21.27 8.87 -33.34
N ASP A 657 -21.20 8.33 -32.10
CA ASP A 657 -22.05 7.19 -31.71
C ASP A 657 -23.55 7.61 -31.68
N PRO A 658 -24.48 6.70 -32.06
CA PRO A 658 -25.92 6.95 -31.96
C PRO A 658 -26.35 6.98 -30.48
N GLY A 659 -27.41 7.73 -30.19
CA GLY A 659 -27.99 7.82 -28.85
C GLY A 659 -29.33 8.52 -28.82
N PRO A 660 -29.92 8.75 -27.63
CA PRO A 660 -31.21 9.41 -27.51
C PRO A 660 -31.25 10.78 -28.21
N LEU A 661 -32.30 11.02 -28.98
CA LEU A 661 -32.53 12.32 -29.60
C LEU A 661 -33.28 13.26 -28.66
N PRO A 662 -33.05 14.58 -28.77
CA PRO A 662 -33.76 15.56 -27.97
C PRO A 662 -35.24 15.65 -28.33
N ALA A 663 -36.11 15.83 -27.36
CA ALA A 663 -37.49 16.13 -27.58
C ALA A 663 -37.67 17.43 -28.39
N ALA A 664 -38.71 17.47 -29.25
CA ALA A 664 -39.05 18.68 -29.97
C ALA A 664 -39.36 19.83 -28.97
N LEU A 665 -39.06 21.07 -29.35
CA LEU A 665 -39.54 22.22 -28.58
C LEU A 665 -41.08 22.18 -28.61
N PRO A 666 -41.76 22.38 -27.46
CA PRO A 666 -43.18 22.56 -27.48
C PRO A 666 -43.49 23.76 -28.40
N GLU A 667 -44.33 23.53 -29.39
CA GLU A 667 -44.86 24.65 -30.21
C GLU A 667 -45.45 25.66 -29.26
N GLN A 668 -44.78 26.78 -29.08
CA GLN A 668 -45.35 27.91 -28.36
C GLN A 668 -46.47 28.42 -29.26
N GLY A 669 -47.70 28.00 -28.96
CA GLY A 669 -48.86 28.53 -29.63
C GLY A 669 -48.72 30.04 -29.70
N ALA A 670 -48.98 30.59 -30.89
CA ALA A 670 -48.87 32.02 -31.14
C ALA A 670 -49.82 32.81 -30.19
N ALA A 671 -49.38 32.93 -28.93
CA ALA A 671 -49.98 33.84 -27.99
C ALA A 671 -49.67 35.24 -28.55
N LYS A 672 -50.68 35.93 -29.08
CA LYS A 672 -50.61 37.36 -29.37
C LYS A 672 -50.05 38.06 -28.12
N ALA A 673 -48.80 38.42 -28.15
CA ALA A 673 -48.20 39.23 -27.09
C ALA A 673 -48.98 40.55 -27.08
N PRO A 674 -49.57 40.98 -25.95
CA PRO A 674 -50.17 42.29 -25.88
C PRO A 674 -49.04 43.33 -25.98
N ALA A 675 -49.07 44.13 -27.02
CA ALA A 675 -48.13 45.25 -27.26
C ALA A 675 -47.99 46.22 -26.07
N GLN A 676 -48.86 46.11 -25.10
CA GLN A 676 -48.83 46.89 -23.86
C GLN A 676 -47.71 46.51 -22.88
N ASN A 677 -47.21 45.27 -22.88
CA ASN A 677 -46.13 44.88 -21.95
C ASN A 677 -44.77 45.38 -22.40
N LEU A 678 -44.53 45.52 -23.70
CA LEU A 678 -43.28 46.05 -24.21
C LEU A 678 -43.06 47.51 -23.87
N ASN A 679 -44.15 48.33 -23.96
CA ASN A 679 -44.14 49.74 -23.59
C ASN A 679 -43.95 49.98 -22.09
N ASN A 680 -44.40 49.08 -21.23
CA ASN A 680 -44.21 49.16 -19.81
C ASN A 680 -42.77 48.75 -19.41
N LEU A 681 -42.20 47.78 -20.08
CA LEU A 681 -40.81 47.39 -19.90
C LEU A 681 -39.83 48.48 -20.35
N LEU A 682 -40.10 49.09 -21.51
CA LEU A 682 -39.35 50.25 -22.01
C LEU A 682 -39.43 51.47 -21.07
N LYS A 683 -40.57 51.74 -20.42
CA LYS A 683 -40.72 52.79 -19.43
C LYS A 683 -40.02 52.48 -18.11
N GLN A 684 -39.81 51.19 -17.74
CA GLN A 684 -39.02 50.80 -16.58
C GLN A 684 -37.52 50.85 -16.84
N LEU A 685 -37.08 50.62 -18.06
CA LEU A 685 -35.68 50.68 -18.46
C LEU A 685 -35.16 52.10 -18.74
N LEU A 686 -36.06 53.05 -18.96
CA LEU A 686 -35.76 54.48 -19.22
C LEU A 686 -35.93 55.37 -17.97
N ARG A 687 -36.28 54.81 -16.84
CA ARG A 687 -36.18 55.46 -15.52
C ARG A 687 -34.97 54.94 -14.76
#